data_a43fb609eff4a305b7d4d0b6dd06a0d4
#
_entry.id   a43fb609eff4a305b7d4d0b6dd06a0d4
#
_cell.length_a   1.000
_cell.length_b   1.000
_cell.length_c   1.000
_cell.angle_alpha   90.00
_cell.angle_beta   90.00
_cell.angle_gamma   90.00
#
_symmetry.space_group_name_H-M   'P 1'
#
loop_
_entity.id
_entity.type
_entity.pdbx_description
1 polymer ?
#
loop_
_entity_poly.entity_id
_entity_poly.type
_entity_poly.pdbx_seq_one_letter_code
_entity_poly.pdbx_strand_id
1 'polypeptide(L)'
;MIKKIVIKGAKEHNLKNVSVEIPKDQFVVITGLSGSGKSSLAFDTIYAEGQRRYVESLSAYARQFLDKMKKPNVDLIEGLSPAIAIEQKNSSKNPRSTVATVTEIYDYMRVLFARAGIPYSPFTGKPITSQTITQIVDLIKKLPKKSTIYLYAPVVRGRKGEYKKDILGYKRRGFRKIRIDEKLYDIEKVPDLDKKIKHDISVLVDRIVLNSRLGNRLAESIESAINLSNGLLFVEYENETLPQKFRKIEKLVYSTKFACPESGFTIEEIEPRLFSFNSPYGACAECEGIGIKLNVDPNLVVPNDKISIADGAIEPWAKSTTLYYAQTLASIAKHYSFSLDEKWKKLSKKIKDIILFGSDEEEIKFNYDDGYEKYSHKKTFEGVINNLERRFLESDSDWKREVIAEYQSDSDCEGCNGNRLKEEALCVKINNLNISDVTKKSILNAAQWFKELEVKLDKKQFKIAEHILKEINERLNFLLNVGLDYLTLSRESGTLSGGEAQRIRLASQIGSGLTGVLYVLDEPSIGLHQKDNVKLINALKKLRDLGNTVIVVEHDTETIESADHIIDLGPEAGANGGCVIAQGTYQDILKNKTSITGQYLSHKKFIEIPRKRRLAKNGRFVEINGASGNNLNNVNLKIPLGSFTCVTGVSGSGKSTLILQTLYHALNLTLNNKARKIPKAFKNYKGVELIDKIIDIDQSPIGRTPRSNPATYTGAFGPIRDWFTALPESKTRGYKPGRFSFNVKGGRCEACEGDGVITYEMHFLPDVYIQCDECKGTRYNRETLEIKFKDKSIADVLNMSVDEGCDYFENISNIKSKLLTLKKVGLGYIKIGQQATTLSGGEAQRIKLAKELSKKSTGRTMYILDEPTTGLHQHDIKKLLEILHTFVSLGNTVVVIEHNLDVIKTADYIVDMGPEGGVKGGNIIAEGKPEEIINLKGSYTGEFLKPMLLEKFKN
;
A
#
# COMPACT_ATOMS: atom_id res chain seq x y z
N MET A 1 -37.92 22.57 -3.03
CA MET A 1 -36.63 22.06 -2.56
C MET A 1 -35.60 23.17 -2.61
N ILE A 2 -34.74 23.30 -1.61
CA ILE A 2 -33.64 24.28 -1.60
C ILE A 2 -32.64 23.86 -2.68
N LYS A 3 -32.51 24.70 -3.74
CA LYS A 3 -31.65 24.41 -4.90
C LYS A 3 -30.17 24.78 -4.70
N LYS A 4 -29.83 25.34 -3.52
CA LYS A 4 -28.48 25.80 -3.20
C LYS A 4 -28.08 25.39 -1.80
N ILE A 5 -26.79 25.18 -1.57
CA ILE A 5 -26.15 25.14 -0.26
C ILE A 5 -25.72 26.58 0.04
N VAL A 6 -26.22 27.15 1.15
CA VAL A 6 -25.92 28.52 1.56
C VAL A 6 -25.03 28.50 2.78
N ILE A 7 -23.85 29.07 2.67
CA ILE A 7 -22.86 29.18 3.74
C ILE A 7 -22.73 30.67 4.09
N LYS A 8 -22.83 31.02 5.37
CA LYS A 8 -22.63 32.39 5.87
C LYS A 8 -21.62 32.38 7.00
N GLY A 9 -20.63 33.21 6.91
CA GLY A 9 -19.75 33.49 8.03
C GLY A 9 -18.78 32.33 8.36
N ALA A 10 -18.23 31.61 7.38
CA ALA A 10 -17.21 30.58 7.63
C ALA A 10 -15.88 31.22 8.09
N LYS A 11 -15.36 30.78 9.24
CA LYS A 11 -14.17 31.34 9.92
C LYS A 11 -13.18 30.24 10.33
N GLU A 12 -13.26 29.03 9.73
CA GLU A 12 -12.35 27.94 10.07
C GLU A 12 -10.94 28.23 9.53
N HIS A 13 -9.94 28.01 10.34
CA HIS A 13 -8.52 28.27 10.05
C HIS A 13 -8.23 29.70 9.56
N ASN A 14 -7.90 29.87 8.28
CA ASN A 14 -7.58 31.15 7.68
C ASN A 14 -8.77 31.81 6.94
N LEU A 15 -9.96 31.23 6.97
CA LEU A 15 -11.14 31.80 6.34
C LEU A 15 -11.58 33.07 7.01
N LYS A 16 -11.82 34.14 6.22
CA LYS A 16 -12.18 35.49 6.67
C LYS A 16 -13.66 35.76 6.50
N ASN A 17 -14.51 35.16 7.35
CA ASN A 17 -15.95 35.36 7.34
C ASN A 17 -16.57 35.09 5.96
N VAL A 18 -16.19 33.94 5.36
CA VAL A 18 -16.58 33.61 3.99
C VAL A 18 -18.07 33.28 3.91
N SER A 19 -18.76 33.94 2.96
CA SER A 19 -20.13 33.64 2.60
C SER A 19 -20.22 33.28 1.13
N VAL A 20 -20.83 32.11 0.82
CA VAL A 20 -20.89 31.56 -0.54
C VAL A 20 -22.15 30.74 -0.74
N GLU A 21 -22.69 30.78 -1.94
CA GLU A 21 -23.81 29.96 -2.38
C GLU A 21 -23.34 28.95 -3.40
N ILE A 22 -23.57 27.66 -3.13
CA ILE A 22 -23.16 26.52 -3.98
C ILE A 22 -24.42 25.90 -4.59
N PRO A 23 -24.56 25.85 -5.91
CA PRO A 23 -25.69 25.18 -6.55
C PRO A 23 -25.64 23.68 -6.31
N LYS A 24 -26.82 23.05 -6.05
CA LYS A 24 -26.96 21.61 -5.92
C LYS A 24 -27.01 20.92 -7.28
N ASP A 25 -26.70 19.61 -7.26
CA ASP A 25 -26.75 18.73 -8.44
C ASP A 25 -25.85 19.25 -9.57
N GLN A 26 -24.72 19.86 -9.20
CA GLN A 26 -23.72 20.41 -10.11
C GLN A 26 -22.32 19.92 -9.77
N PHE A 27 -21.45 19.98 -10.76
CA PHE A 27 -20.00 19.78 -10.61
C PHE A 27 -19.35 21.13 -10.28
N VAL A 28 -18.94 21.30 -9.02
CA VAL A 28 -18.39 22.54 -8.46
C VAL A 28 -16.91 22.37 -8.20
N VAL A 29 -16.10 23.31 -8.68
CA VAL A 29 -14.65 23.32 -8.41
C VAL A 29 -14.30 24.46 -7.47
N ILE A 30 -13.60 24.14 -6.37
CA ILE A 30 -12.99 25.12 -5.47
C ILE A 30 -11.50 25.21 -5.81
N THR A 31 -11.06 26.39 -6.31
CA THR A 31 -9.69 26.63 -6.75
C THR A 31 -9.05 27.83 -6.03
N GLY A 32 -7.80 28.14 -6.34
CA GLY A 32 -7.02 29.24 -5.75
C GLY A 32 -5.61 28.80 -5.35
N LEU A 33 -4.78 29.70 -4.85
CA LEU A 33 -3.39 29.44 -4.47
C LEU A 33 -3.27 28.36 -3.37
N SER A 34 -2.12 27.69 -3.29
CA SER A 34 -1.84 26.78 -2.18
C SER A 34 -1.87 27.54 -0.85
N GLY A 35 -2.61 27.02 0.17
CA GLY A 35 -2.81 27.70 1.46
C GLY A 35 -3.83 28.85 1.43
N SER A 36 -4.65 29.00 0.38
CA SER A 36 -5.69 30.05 0.31
C SER A 36 -6.96 29.72 1.10
N GLY A 37 -7.09 28.52 1.69
CA GLY A 37 -8.24 28.11 2.49
C GLY A 37 -9.22 27.17 1.78
N LYS A 38 -8.86 26.61 0.62
CA LYS A 38 -9.71 25.68 -0.15
C LYS A 38 -10.18 24.48 0.66
N SER A 39 -9.23 23.75 1.24
CA SER A 39 -9.54 22.57 2.06
C SER A 39 -10.29 22.96 3.34
N SER A 40 -9.99 24.14 3.92
CA SER A 40 -10.73 24.65 5.08
C SER A 40 -12.21 24.93 4.77
N LEU A 41 -12.53 25.40 3.56
CA LEU A 41 -13.92 25.55 3.13
C LEU A 41 -14.57 24.22 2.78
N ALA A 42 -13.91 23.39 1.95
CA ALA A 42 -14.48 22.15 1.42
C ALA A 42 -14.61 21.05 2.50
N PHE A 43 -13.54 20.80 3.26
CA PHE A 43 -13.47 19.69 4.21
C PHE A 43 -13.78 20.13 5.64
N ASP A 44 -13.06 21.12 6.17
CA ASP A 44 -13.19 21.50 7.58
C ASP A 44 -14.49 22.27 7.87
N THR A 45 -15.17 22.80 6.84
CA THR A 45 -16.45 23.50 6.99
C THR A 45 -17.62 22.72 6.40
N ILE A 46 -17.64 22.48 5.07
CA ILE A 46 -18.81 21.90 4.37
C ILE A 46 -18.97 20.42 4.71
N TYR A 47 -17.91 19.63 4.50
CA TYR A 47 -17.95 18.20 4.75
C TYR A 47 -18.11 17.91 6.25
N ALA A 48 -17.35 18.57 7.12
CA ALA A 48 -17.41 18.35 8.56
C ALA A 48 -18.82 18.59 9.13
N GLU A 49 -19.51 19.66 8.71
CA GLU A 49 -20.89 19.90 9.13
C GLU A 49 -21.90 18.92 8.51
N GLY A 50 -21.70 18.54 7.25
CA GLY A 50 -22.52 17.51 6.58
C GLY A 50 -22.42 16.16 7.27
N GLN A 51 -21.21 15.74 7.62
CA GLN A 51 -20.95 14.50 8.37
C GLN A 51 -21.53 14.58 9.78
N ARG A 52 -21.33 15.69 10.49
CA ARG A 52 -21.86 15.89 11.84
C ARG A 52 -23.39 15.74 11.86
N ARG A 53 -24.10 16.40 10.94
CA ARG A 53 -25.57 16.28 10.82
C ARG A 53 -26.03 14.86 10.46
N TYR A 54 -25.27 14.18 9.60
CA TYR A 54 -25.58 12.79 9.25
C TYR A 54 -25.46 11.88 10.47
N VAL A 55 -24.36 11.96 11.22
CA VAL A 55 -24.14 11.17 12.44
C VAL A 55 -25.19 11.52 13.53
N GLU A 56 -25.60 12.80 13.64
CA GLU A 56 -26.66 13.25 14.55
C GLU A 56 -28.03 12.60 14.24
N SER A 57 -28.29 12.29 12.98
CA SER A 57 -29.51 11.61 12.55
C SER A 57 -29.51 10.08 12.83
N LEU A 58 -28.36 9.50 13.19
CA LEU A 58 -28.22 8.09 13.48
C LEU A 58 -28.64 7.73 14.92
N SER A 59 -28.48 6.46 15.29
CA SER A 59 -28.88 5.91 16.60
C SER A 59 -28.19 6.59 17.78
N ALA A 60 -28.77 6.43 19.01
CA ALA A 60 -28.19 6.95 20.25
C ALA A 60 -26.74 6.50 20.49
N TYR A 61 -26.36 5.29 20.06
CA TYR A 61 -24.99 4.79 20.15
C TYR A 61 -24.03 5.60 19.25
N ALA A 62 -24.43 5.89 18.01
CA ALA A 62 -23.62 6.71 17.10
C ALA A 62 -23.45 8.16 17.63
N ARG A 63 -24.46 8.69 18.33
CA ARG A 63 -24.41 10.03 18.95
C ARG A 63 -23.36 10.18 20.04
N GLN A 64 -22.93 9.10 20.72
CA GLN A 64 -21.81 9.14 21.68
C GLN A 64 -20.48 9.57 21.05
N PHE A 65 -20.34 9.43 19.74
CA PHE A 65 -19.18 9.90 19.00
C PHE A 65 -19.29 11.38 18.58
N LEU A 66 -20.49 11.97 18.60
CA LEU A 66 -20.73 13.38 18.26
C LEU A 66 -20.07 14.37 19.22
N ASP A 67 -20.04 14.05 20.52
CA ASP A 67 -19.41 14.90 21.53
C ASP A 67 -17.90 15.10 21.26
N LYS A 68 -17.30 14.23 20.43
CA LYS A 68 -15.91 14.32 19.98
C LYS A 68 -15.75 15.03 18.64
N MET A 69 -16.82 15.26 17.87
CA MET A 69 -16.77 15.95 16.58
C MET A 69 -16.88 17.47 16.80
N LYS A 70 -15.78 18.17 16.48
CA LYS A 70 -15.75 19.62 16.59
C LYS A 70 -16.75 20.25 15.61
N LYS A 71 -17.65 21.13 16.11
CA LYS A 71 -18.52 21.92 15.25
C LYS A 71 -17.68 22.94 14.49
N PRO A 72 -17.83 23.05 13.15
CA PRO A 72 -17.12 24.06 12.38
C PRO A 72 -17.47 25.47 12.82
N ASN A 73 -16.49 26.36 12.76
CA ASN A 73 -16.68 27.78 13.06
C ASN A 73 -17.35 28.51 11.88
N VAL A 74 -18.68 28.45 11.87
CA VAL A 74 -19.51 29.03 10.81
C VAL A 74 -20.83 29.54 11.40
N ASP A 75 -21.30 30.69 10.92
CA ASP A 75 -22.52 31.29 11.46
C ASP A 75 -23.76 30.51 11.02
N LEU A 76 -23.86 30.14 9.74
CA LEU A 76 -24.99 29.36 9.18
C LEU A 76 -24.58 28.52 7.99
N ILE A 77 -25.08 27.27 7.96
CA ILE A 77 -25.06 26.42 6.74
C ILE A 77 -26.45 25.81 6.53
N GLU A 78 -27.05 26.07 5.38
CA GLU A 78 -28.34 25.52 4.97
C GLU A 78 -28.23 24.69 3.70
N GLY A 79 -29.15 23.75 3.52
CA GLY A 79 -29.23 22.96 2.27
C GLY A 79 -28.26 21.83 2.15
N LEU A 80 -27.47 21.44 3.19
CA LEU A 80 -26.57 20.31 3.13
C LEU A 80 -27.33 19.00 2.92
N SER A 81 -26.78 18.16 2.04
CA SER A 81 -27.12 16.73 1.90
C SER A 81 -26.14 15.88 2.73
N PRO A 82 -26.41 14.58 2.97
CA PRO A 82 -25.41 13.68 3.52
C PRO A 82 -24.11 13.77 2.73
N ALA A 83 -22.99 13.94 3.43
CA ALA A 83 -21.71 14.24 2.80
C ALA A 83 -20.74 13.05 2.86
N ILE A 84 -20.05 12.77 1.76
CA ILE A 84 -19.00 11.76 1.62
C ILE A 84 -17.72 12.45 1.16
N ALA A 85 -16.64 12.26 1.92
CA ALA A 85 -15.32 12.73 1.53
C ALA A 85 -14.48 11.64 0.86
N ILE A 86 -13.77 12.01 -0.18
CA ILE A 86 -12.80 11.16 -0.87
C ILE A 86 -11.44 11.85 -0.81
N GLU A 87 -10.75 11.64 0.32
CA GLU A 87 -9.44 12.24 0.61
C GLU A 87 -8.29 11.33 0.11
N GLN A 88 -7.13 11.94 -0.10
CA GLN A 88 -5.92 11.25 -0.53
C GLN A 88 -5.21 10.49 0.61
N LYS A 89 -5.33 10.94 1.87
CA LYS A 89 -4.48 10.53 3.00
C LYS A 89 -4.73 9.14 3.58
N ASN A 90 -5.81 8.46 3.27
CA ASN A 90 -6.21 7.23 3.98
C ASN A 90 -6.13 5.95 3.12
N SER A 91 -4.94 5.56 2.66
CA SER A 91 -4.74 4.17 2.27
C SER A 91 -4.63 3.31 3.54
N SER A 92 -5.51 2.31 3.66
CA SER A 92 -5.43 1.34 4.75
C SER A 92 -4.07 0.62 4.69
N LYS A 93 -3.31 0.66 5.78
CA LYS A 93 -2.06 -0.11 5.91
C LYS A 93 -2.30 -1.59 6.21
N ASN A 94 -3.56 -2.04 6.25
CA ASN A 94 -3.88 -3.43 6.52
C ASN A 94 -3.46 -4.30 5.32
N PRO A 95 -2.53 -5.26 5.46
CA PRO A 95 -2.05 -6.10 4.37
C PRO A 95 -3.11 -7.04 3.81
N ARG A 96 -4.23 -7.23 4.53
CA ARG A 96 -5.39 -7.99 4.05
C ARG A 96 -6.33 -7.17 3.16
N SER A 97 -6.13 -5.86 3.05
CA SER A 97 -6.92 -4.99 2.20
C SER A 97 -6.34 -4.98 0.78
N THR A 98 -7.12 -5.39 -0.21
CA THR A 98 -6.74 -5.42 -1.63
C THR A 98 -7.71 -4.61 -2.48
N VAL A 99 -7.33 -4.31 -3.73
CA VAL A 99 -8.23 -3.66 -4.70
C VAL A 99 -9.57 -4.40 -4.76
N ALA A 100 -9.55 -5.73 -4.91
CA ALA A 100 -10.75 -6.54 -5.02
C ALA A 100 -11.64 -6.50 -3.75
N THR A 101 -11.06 -6.39 -2.54
CA THR A 101 -11.84 -6.30 -1.30
C THR A 101 -12.42 -4.92 -1.05
N VAL A 102 -11.68 -3.86 -1.37
CA VAL A 102 -12.14 -2.47 -1.21
C VAL A 102 -13.27 -2.14 -2.18
N THR A 103 -13.28 -2.78 -3.35
CA THR A 103 -14.32 -2.60 -4.38
C THR A 103 -15.46 -3.61 -4.26
N GLU A 104 -15.47 -4.46 -3.22
CA GLU A 104 -16.43 -5.54 -3.00
C GLU A 104 -16.45 -6.61 -4.10
N ILE A 105 -15.64 -6.49 -5.15
CA ILE A 105 -15.56 -7.48 -6.23
C ILE A 105 -15.22 -8.86 -5.68
N TYR A 106 -14.33 -8.93 -4.67
CA TYR A 106 -13.94 -10.18 -4.04
C TYR A 106 -15.10 -10.89 -3.35
N ASP A 107 -16.03 -10.15 -2.77
CA ASP A 107 -17.20 -10.73 -2.10
C ASP A 107 -18.12 -11.43 -3.10
N TYR A 108 -18.36 -10.80 -4.25
CA TYR A 108 -19.09 -11.43 -5.36
C TYR A 108 -18.33 -12.62 -5.96
N MET A 109 -17.01 -12.53 -6.09
CA MET A 109 -16.18 -13.65 -6.58
C MET A 109 -16.29 -14.86 -5.64
N ARG A 110 -16.26 -14.67 -4.32
CA ARG A 110 -16.42 -15.76 -3.34
C ARG A 110 -17.75 -16.51 -3.55
N VAL A 111 -18.83 -15.76 -3.77
CA VAL A 111 -20.16 -16.36 -4.06
C VAL A 111 -20.15 -17.07 -5.39
N LEU A 112 -19.55 -16.47 -6.44
CA LEU A 112 -19.45 -17.07 -7.76
C LEU A 112 -18.70 -18.42 -7.72
N PHE A 113 -17.52 -18.45 -7.09
CA PHE A 113 -16.73 -19.69 -6.98
C PHE A 113 -17.40 -20.76 -6.12
N ALA A 114 -18.12 -20.34 -5.06
CA ALA A 114 -18.88 -21.28 -4.22
C ALA A 114 -20.08 -21.91 -4.96
N ARG A 115 -20.72 -21.19 -5.90
CA ARG A 115 -21.96 -21.65 -6.55
C ARG A 115 -21.77 -22.23 -7.94
N ALA A 116 -20.80 -21.72 -8.71
CA ALA A 116 -20.54 -22.14 -10.09
C ALA A 116 -19.17 -22.85 -10.27
N GLY A 117 -18.31 -22.86 -9.23
CA GLY A 117 -17.00 -23.49 -9.28
C GLY A 117 -17.06 -25.01 -9.25
N ILE A 118 -16.14 -25.65 -9.97
CA ILE A 118 -15.95 -27.10 -10.00
C ILE A 118 -14.69 -27.42 -9.22
N PRO A 119 -14.75 -28.25 -8.16
CA PRO A 119 -13.57 -28.69 -7.43
C PRO A 119 -12.79 -29.73 -8.22
N TYR A 120 -11.47 -29.64 -8.17
CA TYR A 120 -10.51 -30.57 -8.76
C TYR A 120 -9.61 -31.16 -7.68
N SER A 121 -9.20 -32.40 -7.87
CA SER A 121 -8.20 -33.00 -6.97
C SER A 121 -6.82 -32.37 -7.22
N PRO A 122 -6.11 -31.87 -6.20
CA PRO A 122 -4.77 -31.32 -6.37
C PRO A 122 -3.74 -32.39 -6.77
N PHE A 123 -4.02 -33.65 -6.47
CA PHE A 123 -3.11 -34.78 -6.71
C PHE A 123 -3.33 -35.41 -8.08
N THR A 124 -4.60 -35.52 -8.55
CA THR A 124 -4.91 -36.21 -9.81
C THR A 124 -5.32 -35.28 -10.93
N GLY A 125 -5.63 -34.02 -10.61
CA GLY A 125 -6.12 -33.02 -11.59
C GLY A 125 -7.53 -33.31 -12.12
N LYS A 126 -8.22 -34.37 -11.64
CA LYS A 126 -9.56 -34.73 -12.08
C LYS A 126 -10.64 -33.97 -11.31
N PRO A 127 -11.79 -33.63 -11.95
CA PRO A 127 -12.89 -32.99 -11.26
C PRO A 127 -13.48 -33.91 -10.18
N ILE A 128 -13.85 -33.32 -9.07
CA ILE A 128 -14.47 -34.03 -7.93
C ILE A 128 -15.96 -33.69 -7.93
N THR A 129 -16.79 -34.72 -7.93
CA THR A 129 -18.26 -34.58 -7.89
C THR A 129 -18.84 -35.20 -6.63
N SER A 130 -19.85 -34.54 -6.05
CA SER A 130 -20.69 -35.14 -5.02
C SER A 130 -21.81 -35.93 -5.68
N GLN A 131 -22.17 -37.09 -5.10
CA GLN A 131 -23.24 -37.96 -5.57
C GLN A 131 -24.36 -38.02 -4.51
N THR A 132 -25.61 -38.01 -4.95
CA THR A 132 -26.72 -38.32 -4.03
C THR A 132 -26.78 -39.81 -3.74
N ILE A 133 -27.33 -40.20 -2.60
CA ILE A 133 -27.54 -41.61 -2.24
C ILE A 133 -28.28 -42.35 -3.37
N THR A 134 -29.30 -41.72 -3.94
CA THR A 134 -30.05 -42.27 -5.07
C THR A 134 -29.17 -42.56 -6.28
N GLN A 135 -28.30 -41.61 -6.65
CA GLN A 135 -27.35 -41.77 -7.76
C GLN A 135 -26.37 -42.90 -7.48
N ILE A 136 -25.85 -43.01 -6.24
CA ILE A 136 -24.96 -44.11 -5.84
C ILE A 136 -25.66 -45.44 -5.98
N VAL A 137 -26.90 -45.56 -5.51
CA VAL A 137 -27.74 -46.77 -5.66
C VAL A 137 -27.91 -47.16 -7.10
N ASP A 138 -28.23 -46.16 -7.98
CA ASP A 138 -28.43 -46.40 -9.40
C ASP A 138 -27.13 -46.81 -10.10
N LEU A 139 -26.00 -46.27 -9.72
CA LEU A 139 -24.71 -46.69 -10.26
C LEU A 139 -24.35 -48.10 -9.83
N ILE A 140 -24.58 -48.48 -8.58
CA ILE A 140 -24.34 -49.82 -8.07
C ILE A 140 -25.28 -50.83 -8.72
N LYS A 141 -26.53 -50.47 -8.97
CA LYS A 141 -27.50 -51.35 -9.67
C LYS A 141 -27.11 -51.66 -11.15
N LYS A 142 -26.24 -50.80 -11.74
CA LYS A 142 -25.72 -51.04 -13.11
C LYS A 142 -24.58 -52.05 -13.16
N LEU A 143 -24.00 -52.46 -12.02
CA LEU A 143 -23.02 -53.51 -11.95
C LEU A 143 -23.58 -54.84 -12.44
N PRO A 144 -22.73 -55.83 -12.84
CA PRO A 144 -23.20 -57.12 -13.36
C PRO A 144 -24.13 -57.83 -12.37
N LYS A 145 -25.27 -58.31 -12.87
CA LYS A 145 -26.23 -59.06 -12.03
C LYS A 145 -25.58 -60.33 -11.47
N LYS A 146 -25.97 -60.74 -10.27
CA LYS A 146 -25.40 -61.80 -9.46
C LYS A 146 -24.03 -61.51 -8.84
N SER A 147 -23.40 -60.35 -9.05
CA SER A 147 -22.18 -59.98 -8.36
C SER A 147 -22.42 -59.84 -6.87
N THR A 148 -21.47 -60.31 -6.08
CA THR A 148 -21.44 -60.06 -4.62
C THR A 148 -20.71 -58.75 -4.37
N ILE A 149 -21.38 -57.79 -3.71
CA ILE A 149 -20.81 -56.49 -3.33
C ILE A 149 -20.56 -56.43 -1.82
N TYR A 150 -19.46 -55.81 -1.46
CA TYR A 150 -19.10 -55.49 -0.08
C TYR A 150 -19.10 -53.97 0.11
N LEU A 151 -19.90 -53.51 1.05
CA LEU A 151 -20.04 -52.05 1.36
C LEU A 151 -19.17 -51.70 2.57
N TYR A 152 -18.13 -50.89 2.38
CA TYR A 152 -17.25 -50.49 3.46
C TYR A 152 -17.41 -49.02 3.75
N ALA A 153 -17.46 -48.68 5.04
CA ALA A 153 -17.37 -47.29 5.56
C ALA A 153 -15.93 -47.01 6.00
N PRO A 154 -15.15 -46.19 5.28
CA PRO A 154 -13.80 -45.80 5.68
C PRO A 154 -13.88 -44.77 6.82
N VAL A 155 -13.60 -45.20 8.05
CA VAL A 155 -13.75 -44.38 9.27
C VAL A 155 -12.41 -43.75 9.70
N VAL A 156 -11.26 -44.32 9.33
CA VAL A 156 -9.93 -43.76 9.55
C VAL A 156 -9.14 -43.90 8.27
N ARG A 157 -8.42 -42.81 7.89
CA ARG A 157 -7.59 -42.80 6.68
C ARG A 157 -6.25 -42.13 6.97
N GLY A 158 -5.16 -42.88 6.91
CA GLY A 158 -3.80 -42.43 7.04
C GLY A 158 -3.50 -41.66 8.33
N ARG A 159 -4.22 -41.96 9.43
CA ARG A 159 -4.02 -41.27 10.72
C ARG A 159 -3.36 -42.16 11.74
N LYS A 160 -2.48 -41.57 12.57
CA LYS A 160 -1.85 -42.27 13.68
C LYS A 160 -2.83 -42.40 14.86
N GLY A 161 -2.84 -43.53 15.55
CA GLY A 161 -3.70 -43.78 16.72
C GLY A 161 -3.94 -45.22 17.03
N GLU A 162 -4.36 -45.55 18.25
CA GLU A 162 -4.70 -46.91 18.70
C GLU A 162 -6.15 -47.31 18.39
N TYR A 163 -7.05 -46.40 18.20
CA TYR A 163 -8.49 -46.52 17.83
C TYR A 163 -9.32 -47.57 18.64
N LYS A 164 -8.84 -48.04 19.79
CA LYS A 164 -9.52 -49.00 20.63
C LYS A 164 -10.95 -48.61 21.04
N LYS A 165 -11.14 -47.32 21.39
CA LYS A 165 -12.46 -46.79 21.78
C LYS A 165 -13.43 -46.77 20.60
N ASP A 166 -12.93 -46.40 19.43
CA ASP A 166 -13.76 -46.30 18.21
C ASP A 166 -14.15 -47.70 17.74
N ILE A 167 -13.23 -48.67 17.73
CA ILE A 167 -13.49 -50.05 17.37
C ILE A 167 -14.54 -50.68 18.31
N LEU A 168 -14.43 -50.43 19.63
CA LEU A 168 -15.45 -50.85 20.61
C LEU A 168 -16.80 -50.17 20.36
N GLY A 169 -16.80 -48.91 19.91
CA GLY A 169 -17.99 -48.20 19.50
C GLY A 169 -18.70 -48.85 18.32
N TYR A 170 -17.94 -49.27 17.30
CA TYR A 170 -18.49 -49.98 16.14
C TYR A 170 -19.03 -51.36 16.53
N LYS A 171 -18.33 -52.09 17.41
CA LYS A 171 -18.82 -53.35 17.99
C LYS A 171 -20.17 -53.16 18.67
N ARG A 172 -20.33 -52.16 19.50
CA ARG A 172 -21.59 -51.86 20.20
C ARG A 172 -22.73 -51.50 19.24
N ARG A 173 -22.44 -50.95 18.07
CA ARG A 173 -23.42 -50.67 17.00
C ARG A 173 -23.76 -51.90 16.15
N GLY A 174 -23.19 -53.08 16.47
CA GLY A 174 -23.55 -54.38 15.85
C GLY A 174 -22.70 -54.75 14.61
N PHE A 175 -21.67 -53.98 14.25
CA PHE A 175 -20.80 -54.35 13.15
C PHE A 175 -19.88 -55.52 13.57
N ARG A 176 -19.72 -56.47 12.63
CA ARG A 176 -18.97 -57.71 12.92
C ARG A 176 -17.56 -57.76 12.30
N LYS A 177 -17.34 -57.08 11.21
CA LYS A 177 -16.08 -57.16 10.47
C LYS A 177 -15.52 -55.75 10.20
N ILE A 178 -14.22 -55.63 10.30
CA ILE A 178 -13.49 -54.41 10.11
C ILE A 178 -12.23 -54.70 9.29
N ARG A 179 -11.86 -53.80 8.36
CA ARG A 179 -10.62 -53.90 7.60
C ARG A 179 -9.64 -52.90 8.19
N ILE A 180 -8.44 -53.33 8.46
CA ILE A 180 -7.34 -52.52 8.97
C ILE A 180 -6.12 -52.80 8.11
N ASP A 181 -5.56 -51.72 7.51
CA ASP A 181 -4.38 -51.80 6.65
C ASP A 181 -4.49 -52.94 5.60
N GLU A 182 -5.62 -52.94 4.89
CA GLU A 182 -6.03 -53.91 3.86
C GLU A 182 -6.39 -55.32 4.36
N LYS A 183 -6.14 -55.69 5.63
CA LYS A 183 -6.51 -56.98 6.20
C LYS A 183 -7.88 -56.95 6.87
N LEU A 184 -8.70 -57.94 6.57
CA LEU A 184 -10.04 -58.09 7.14
C LEU A 184 -9.97 -58.86 8.46
N TYR A 185 -10.52 -58.32 9.52
CA TYR A 185 -10.57 -58.90 10.86
C TYR A 185 -12.04 -59.01 11.33
N ASP A 186 -12.30 -60.04 12.12
CA ASP A 186 -13.49 -60.00 13.00
C ASP A 186 -13.26 -58.98 14.09
N ILE A 187 -14.25 -58.12 14.35
CA ILE A 187 -14.08 -56.93 15.21
C ILE A 187 -13.67 -57.33 16.66
N GLU A 188 -13.93 -58.62 17.04
CA GLU A 188 -13.51 -59.19 18.32
C GLU A 188 -12.04 -59.64 18.36
N LYS A 189 -11.43 -59.81 17.21
CA LYS A 189 -10.05 -60.35 17.06
C LYS A 189 -9.08 -59.35 16.46
N VAL A 190 -9.40 -58.04 16.61
CA VAL A 190 -8.54 -56.97 16.11
C VAL A 190 -7.28 -56.88 16.98
N PRO A 191 -6.06 -56.91 16.40
CA PRO A 191 -4.82 -56.74 17.14
C PRO A 191 -4.70 -55.30 17.70
N ASP A 192 -3.87 -55.13 18.70
CA ASP A 192 -3.51 -53.82 19.21
C ASP A 192 -2.74 -53.04 18.15
N LEU A 193 -3.21 -51.84 17.84
CA LEU A 193 -2.65 -50.95 16.82
C LEU A 193 -1.56 -50.06 17.41
N ASP A 194 -0.46 -49.88 16.68
CA ASP A 194 0.63 -48.98 17.09
C ASP A 194 0.22 -47.52 16.87
N LYS A 195 0.20 -46.73 17.94
CA LYS A 195 -0.15 -45.29 17.91
C LYS A 195 0.81 -44.42 17.08
N LYS A 196 2.00 -44.92 16.76
CA LYS A 196 3.03 -44.20 15.98
C LYS A 196 2.89 -44.40 14.48
N ILE A 197 2.17 -45.44 14.06
CA ILE A 197 1.97 -45.81 12.66
C ILE A 197 0.65 -45.21 12.16
N LYS A 198 0.60 -44.89 10.87
CA LYS A 198 -0.63 -44.45 10.19
C LYS A 198 -1.45 -45.70 9.82
N HIS A 199 -2.73 -45.70 10.17
CA HIS A 199 -3.65 -46.78 9.90
C HIS A 199 -4.79 -46.32 8.98
N ASP A 200 -5.25 -47.26 8.14
CA ASP A 200 -6.47 -47.14 7.32
C ASP A 200 -7.49 -48.15 7.85
N ILE A 201 -8.64 -47.63 8.37
CA ILE A 201 -9.67 -48.48 8.98
C ILE A 201 -10.98 -48.30 8.25
N SER A 202 -11.56 -49.41 7.79
CA SER A 202 -12.88 -49.40 7.11
C SER A 202 -13.80 -50.45 7.75
N VAL A 203 -14.99 -50.07 8.13
CA VAL A 203 -15.99 -50.95 8.70
C VAL A 203 -16.80 -51.62 7.56
N LEU A 204 -16.89 -52.95 7.56
CA LEU A 204 -17.80 -53.63 6.63
C LEU A 204 -19.24 -53.48 7.12
N VAL A 205 -20.03 -52.71 6.36
CA VAL A 205 -21.44 -52.41 6.73
C VAL A 205 -22.39 -53.53 6.27
N ASP A 206 -22.23 -53.96 5.00
CA ASP A 206 -23.10 -55.00 4.49
C ASP A 206 -22.38 -55.79 3.35
N ARG A 207 -22.87 -57.03 3.14
CA ARG A 207 -22.54 -57.91 2.02
C ARG A 207 -23.82 -58.24 1.27
N ILE A 208 -23.93 -57.80 0.03
CA ILE A 208 -25.18 -57.92 -0.77
C ILE A 208 -24.87 -58.62 -2.11
N VAL A 209 -25.74 -59.55 -2.50
CA VAL A 209 -25.74 -60.12 -3.86
C VAL A 209 -26.74 -59.37 -4.72
N LEU A 210 -26.24 -58.78 -5.83
CA LEU A 210 -27.07 -58.00 -6.72
C LEU A 210 -28.10 -58.87 -7.44
N ASN A 211 -29.36 -58.79 -7.05
CA ASN A 211 -30.49 -59.49 -7.69
C ASN A 211 -31.68 -58.50 -7.86
N SER A 212 -32.73 -58.95 -8.56
CA SER A 212 -33.90 -58.15 -8.84
C SER A 212 -34.84 -57.89 -7.61
N ARG A 213 -34.53 -58.45 -6.45
CA ARG A 213 -35.39 -58.40 -5.23
C ARG A 213 -34.72 -57.67 -4.04
N LEU A 214 -33.81 -56.72 -4.30
CA LEU A 214 -33.05 -56.06 -3.23
C LEU A 214 -33.88 -55.08 -2.38
N GLY A 215 -35.06 -54.65 -2.89
CA GLY A 215 -35.87 -53.67 -2.18
C GLY A 215 -35.13 -52.42 -1.74
N ASN A 216 -35.39 -51.93 -0.52
CA ASN A 216 -34.78 -50.76 0.08
C ASN A 216 -33.43 -51.09 0.78
N ARG A 217 -33.10 -52.36 1.00
CA ARG A 217 -31.90 -52.77 1.75
C ARG A 217 -30.59 -52.15 1.24
N LEU A 218 -30.42 -52.06 -0.10
CA LEU A 218 -29.24 -51.45 -0.69
C LEU A 218 -29.13 -49.98 -0.32
N ALA A 219 -30.24 -49.22 -0.37
CA ALA A 219 -30.23 -47.80 -0.04
C ALA A 219 -29.96 -47.56 1.46
N GLU A 220 -30.58 -48.38 2.35
CA GLU A 220 -30.40 -48.31 3.80
C GLU A 220 -28.96 -48.66 4.21
N SER A 221 -28.35 -49.69 3.58
CA SER A 221 -26.96 -50.06 3.82
C SER A 221 -25.97 -49.00 3.32
N ILE A 222 -26.24 -48.37 2.18
CA ILE A 222 -25.45 -47.25 1.65
C ILE A 222 -25.57 -46.03 2.59
N GLU A 223 -26.77 -45.68 3.00
CA GLU A 223 -27.02 -44.59 3.92
C GLU A 223 -26.31 -44.79 5.26
N SER A 224 -26.39 -46.00 5.83
CA SER A 224 -25.67 -46.39 7.04
C SER A 224 -24.15 -46.25 6.88
N ALA A 225 -23.60 -46.71 5.73
CA ALA A 225 -22.16 -46.61 5.44
C ALA A 225 -21.71 -45.14 5.30
N ILE A 226 -22.47 -44.33 4.60
CA ILE A 226 -22.20 -42.92 4.40
C ILE A 226 -22.25 -42.13 5.72
N ASN A 227 -23.24 -42.40 6.54
CA ASN A 227 -23.37 -41.75 7.85
C ASN A 227 -22.23 -42.16 8.81
N LEU A 228 -21.77 -43.42 8.73
CA LEU A 228 -20.66 -43.88 9.56
C LEU A 228 -19.31 -43.31 9.15
N SER A 229 -19.06 -43.13 7.86
CA SER A 229 -17.84 -42.67 7.25
C SER A 229 -17.79 -41.19 6.96
N ASN A 230 -18.79 -40.44 7.38
CA ASN A 230 -18.92 -38.99 7.12
C ASN A 230 -18.90 -38.63 5.63
N GLY A 231 -19.61 -39.45 4.82
CA GLY A 231 -19.88 -39.12 3.42
C GLY A 231 -19.17 -39.98 2.37
N LEU A 232 -18.33 -40.94 2.74
CA LEU A 232 -17.59 -41.83 1.83
C LEU A 232 -18.11 -43.26 1.88
N LEU A 233 -18.10 -43.91 0.71
CA LEU A 233 -18.45 -45.31 0.58
C LEU A 233 -17.44 -46.02 -0.33
N PHE A 234 -16.81 -47.09 0.15
CA PHE A 234 -16.04 -48.03 -0.66
C PHE A 234 -16.90 -49.22 -1.00
N VAL A 235 -16.99 -49.53 -2.27
CA VAL A 235 -17.71 -50.70 -2.77
C VAL A 235 -16.71 -51.61 -3.46
N GLU A 236 -16.61 -52.85 -2.96
CA GLU A 236 -15.87 -53.89 -3.63
C GLU A 236 -16.85 -54.89 -4.19
N TYR A 237 -16.61 -55.31 -5.43
CA TYR A 237 -17.43 -56.33 -6.04
C TYR A 237 -16.59 -57.36 -6.79
N GLU A 238 -17.07 -58.58 -6.77
CA GLU A 238 -16.56 -59.67 -7.54
C GLU A 238 -17.56 -60.04 -8.63
N ASN A 239 -17.10 -59.98 -9.88
CA ASN A 239 -17.93 -60.33 -11.02
C ASN A 239 -18.05 -61.87 -11.16
N GLU A 240 -19.07 -62.45 -10.60
CA GLU A 240 -19.34 -63.91 -10.60
C GLU A 240 -19.75 -64.42 -11.99
N THR A 241 -20.03 -63.58 -12.99
CA THR A 241 -20.33 -64.01 -14.37
C THR A 241 -19.04 -64.41 -15.11
N LEU A 242 -17.86 -64.08 -14.62
CA LEU A 242 -16.60 -64.49 -15.22
C LEU A 242 -16.11 -65.84 -14.66
N PRO A 243 -15.38 -66.65 -15.47
CA PRO A 243 -14.74 -67.88 -14.99
C PRO A 243 -13.79 -67.56 -13.80
N GLN A 244 -13.69 -68.47 -12.87
CA GLN A 244 -13.00 -68.32 -11.57
C GLN A 244 -11.54 -67.77 -11.71
N LYS A 245 -10.85 -68.17 -12.82
CA LYS A 245 -9.48 -67.74 -13.15
C LYS A 245 -9.36 -66.23 -13.48
N PHE A 246 -10.44 -65.57 -13.85
CA PHE A 246 -10.48 -64.18 -14.29
C PHE A 246 -11.23 -63.25 -13.33
N ARG A 247 -11.69 -63.80 -12.21
CA ARG A 247 -12.37 -62.97 -11.19
C ARG A 247 -11.36 -62.14 -10.45
N LYS A 248 -11.51 -60.80 -10.54
CA LYS A 248 -10.77 -59.83 -9.76
C LYS A 248 -11.77 -59.02 -8.93
N ILE A 249 -11.37 -58.66 -7.70
CA ILE A 249 -12.12 -57.76 -6.88
C ILE A 249 -11.87 -56.34 -7.41
N GLU A 250 -12.89 -55.69 -7.86
CA GLU A 250 -12.85 -54.30 -8.29
C GLU A 250 -13.31 -53.37 -7.16
N LYS A 251 -12.54 -52.31 -6.92
CA LYS A 251 -12.84 -51.31 -5.88
C LYS A 251 -13.43 -50.06 -6.56
N LEU A 252 -14.62 -49.65 -6.11
CA LEU A 252 -15.29 -48.41 -6.52
C LEU A 252 -15.42 -47.53 -5.29
N VAL A 253 -15.27 -46.23 -5.51
CA VAL A 253 -15.38 -45.22 -4.44
C VAL A 253 -16.49 -44.26 -4.81
N TYR A 254 -17.43 -44.09 -3.88
CA TYR A 254 -18.53 -43.14 -4.01
C TYR A 254 -18.48 -42.15 -2.85
N SER A 255 -18.94 -40.93 -3.09
CA SER A 255 -19.00 -39.93 -2.04
C SER A 255 -20.22 -39.04 -2.18
N THR A 256 -20.88 -38.78 -1.05
CA THR A 256 -21.91 -37.73 -0.94
C THR A 256 -21.32 -36.35 -0.66
N LYS A 257 -20.01 -36.29 -0.33
CA LYS A 257 -19.21 -35.06 -0.23
C LYS A 257 -18.27 -34.94 -1.41
N PHE A 258 -17.69 -33.78 -1.62
CA PHE A 258 -16.64 -33.58 -2.62
C PHE A 258 -15.36 -34.31 -2.22
N ALA A 259 -15.19 -35.52 -2.73
CA ALA A 259 -14.00 -36.34 -2.44
C ALA A 259 -13.41 -36.94 -3.71
N CYS A 260 -12.06 -36.93 -3.79
CA CYS A 260 -11.36 -37.63 -4.85
C CYS A 260 -11.25 -39.12 -4.54
N PRO A 261 -11.74 -40.02 -5.40
CA PRO A 261 -11.70 -41.45 -5.16
C PRO A 261 -10.28 -42.04 -5.08
N GLU A 262 -9.35 -41.48 -5.88
CA GLU A 262 -7.99 -42.00 -6.03
C GLU A 262 -7.05 -41.50 -4.91
N SER A 263 -7.11 -40.20 -4.57
CA SER A 263 -6.18 -39.58 -3.58
C SER A 263 -6.74 -39.46 -2.18
N GLY A 264 -8.03 -39.68 -1.99
CA GLY A 264 -8.71 -39.49 -0.70
C GLY A 264 -8.86 -38.03 -0.27
N PHE A 265 -8.45 -37.06 -1.11
CA PHE A 265 -8.62 -35.63 -0.86
C PHE A 265 -10.12 -35.29 -0.80
N THR A 266 -10.52 -34.58 0.27
CA THR A 266 -11.92 -34.22 0.52
C THR A 266 -12.06 -32.74 0.81
N ILE A 267 -13.09 -32.11 0.24
CA ILE A 267 -13.54 -30.77 0.58
C ILE A 267 -14.85 -30.95 1.37
N GLU A 268 -14.90 -30.45 2.63
CA GLU A 268 -16.08 -30.66 3.49
C GLU A 268 -17.29 -29.95 2.95
N GLU A 269 -17.20 -28.65 2.71
CA GLU A 269 -18.27 -27.80 2.17
C GLU A 269 -17.70 -26.71 1.31
N ILE A 270 -18.34 -26.44 0.15
CA ILE A 270 -17.97 -25.35 -0.74
C ILE A 270 -18.91 -24.18 -0.48
N GLU A 271 -18.53 -23.34 0.49
CA GLU A 271 -19.26 -22.13 0.89
C GLU A 271 -18.42 -20.87 0.62
N PRO A 272 -19.04 -19.69 0.51
CA PRO A 272 -18.29 -18.44 0.30
C PRO A 272 -17.19 -18.16 1.34
N ARG A 273 -17.34 -18.66 2.58
CA ARG A 273 -16.32 -18.52 3.64
C ARG A 273 -15.03 -19.30 3.35
N LEU A 274 -15.10 -20.38 2.55
CA LEU A 274 -13.91 -21.15 2.12
C LEU A 274 -12.96 -20.30 1.27
N PHE A 275 -13.47 -19.34 0.54
CA PHE A 275 -12.71 -18.43 -0.34
C PHE A 275 -12.30 -17.13 0.36
N SER A 276 -12.51 -17.00 1.66
CA SER A 276 -12.15 -15.80 2.42
C SER A 276 -10.80 -15.97 3.10
N PHE A 277 -9.81 -15.18 2.70
CA PHE A 277 -8.52 -15.12 3.38
C PHE A 277 -8.56 -14.32 4.70
N ASN A 278 -9.69 -13.65 5.01
CA ASN A 278 -9.95 -13.02 6.32
C ASN A 278 -10.62 -13.95 7.32
N SER A 279 -10.99 -15.17 6.90
CA SER A 279 -11.60 -16.19 7.75
C SER A 279 -10.61 -17.33 7.99
N PRO A 280 -10.45 -17.82 9.23
CA PRO A 280 -9.62 -18.98 9.54
C PRO A 280 -10.01 -20.25 8.74
N TYR A 281 -11.27 -20.28 8.26
CA TYR A 281 -11.80 -21.39 7.47
C TYR A 281 -11.15 -21.50 6.10
N GLY A 282 -10.88 -20.37 5.42
CA GLY A 282 -10.30 -20.31 4.08
C GLY A 282 -8.87 -19.84 4.02
N ALA A 283 -8.38 -19.13 5.06
CA ALA A 283 -7.03 -18.58 5.11
C ALA A 283 -5.95 -19.67 5.19
N CYS A 284 -4.83 -19.45 4.53
CA CYS A 284 -3.64 -20.28 4.70
C CYS A 284 -3.24 -20.32 6.18
N ALA A 285 -2.96 -21.52 6.71
CA ALA A 285 -2.65 -21.71 8.13
C ALA A 285 -1.29 -21.10 8.54
N GLU A 286 -0.33 -20.98 7.61
CA GLU A 286 1.00 -20.44 7.91
C GLU A 286 1.04 -18.90 7.94
N CYS A 287 0.41 -18.24 6.97
CA CYS A 287 0.41 -16.78 6.86
C CYS A 287 -0.91 -16.13 7.30
N GLU A 288 -1.85 -16.92 7.81
CA GLU A 288 -3.17 -16.43 8.26
C GLU A 288 -3.89 -15.54 7.23
N GLY A 289 -3.68 -15.82 5.94
CA GLY A 289 -4.31 -15.09 4.84
C GLY A 289 -3.60 -13.82 4.40
N ILE A 290 -2.41 -13.53 4.90
CA ILE A 290 -1.61 -12.36 4.47
C ILE A 290 -0.95 -12.64 3.11
N GLY A 291 -0.53 -13.88 2.84
CA GLY A 291 0.11 -14.30 1.58
C GLY A 291 1.61 -14.08 1.56
N ILE A 292 2.13 -13.23 2.41
CA ILE A 292 3.56 -12.94 2.55
C ILE A 292 4.03 -13.27 3.96
N LYS A 293 5.33 -13.51 4.10
CA LYS A 293 6.01 -13.68 5.37
C LYS A 293 7.14 -12.65 5.44
N LEU A 294 7.17 -11.92 6.54
CA LEU A 294 8.27 -11.01 6.85
C LEU A 294 9.43 -11.84 7.41
N ASN A 295 10.48 -11.99 6.66
CA ASN A 295 11.70 -12.67 7.08
C ASN A 295 12.86 -11.70 7.12
N VAL A 296 13.79 -11.88 8.04
CA VAL A 296 15.03 -11.10 8.06
C VAL A 296 15.87 -11.49 6.83
N ASP A 297 16.15 -10.50 5.97
CA ASP A 297 16.86 -10.71 4.71
C ASP A 297 18.38 -10.69 4.93
N PRO A 298 19.10 -11.76 4.60
CA PRO A 298 20.57 -11.80 4.69
C PRO A 298 21.26 -10.63 3.96
N ASN A 299 20.70 -10.17 2.83
CA ASN A 299 21.28 -9.07 2.07
C ASN A 299 21.07 -7.70 2.75
N LEU A 300 20.02 -7.57 3.56
CA LEU A 300 19.80 -6.37 4.39
C LEU A 300 20.65 -6.40 5.65
N VAL A 301 20.92 -7.58 6.18
CA VAL A 301 21.83 -7.77 7.34
C VAL A 301 23.28 -7.49 6.91
N VAL A 302 23.69 -7.90 5.70
CA VAL A 302 25.03 -7.66 5.12
C VAL A 302 24.89 -6.92 3.79
N PRO A 303 24.63 -5.62 3.81
CA PRO A 303 24.34 -4.85 2.60
C PRO A 303 25.60 -4.60 1.73
N ASN A 304 26.81 -4.71 2.29
CA ASN A 304 28.05 -4.52 1.58
C ASN A 304 29.02 -5.70 1.84
N ASP A 305 29.17 -6.56 0.86
CA ASP A 305 30.04 -7.74 0.92
C ASP A 305 31.54 -7.41 0.71
N LYS A 306 31.89 -6.16 0.39
CA LYS A 306 33.26 -5.70 0.12
C LYS A 306 34.03 -5.26 1.37
N ILE A 307 33.33 -5.09 2.49
CA ILE A 307 33.91 -4.72 3.79
C ILE A 307 34.06 -5.96 4.68
N SER A 308 34.90 -5.85 5.72
CA SER A 308 35.13 -6.91 6.68
C SER A 308 34.09 -6.89 7.81
N ILE A 309 34.02 -7.95 8.62
CA ILE A 309 33.17 -7.98 9.80
C ILE A 309 33.64 -6.93 10.83
N ALA A 310 34.97 -6.74 10.97
CA ALA A 310 35.54 -5.71 11.83
C ALA A 310 35.15 -4.30 11.38
N ASP A 311 35.04 -4.05 10.07
CA ASP A 311 34.59 -2.80 9.49
C ASP A 311 33.05 -2.62 9.53
N GLY A 312 32.31 -3.58 10.06
CA GLY A 312 30.87 -3.50 10.23
C GLY A 312 30.03 -4.12 9.12
N ALA A 313 30.49 -5.17 8.45
CA ALA A 313 29.71 -5.88 7.42
C ALA A 313 28.34 -6.35 7.93
N ILE A 314 28.23 -6.76 9.20
CA ILE A 314 26.96 -7.15 9.86
C ILE A 314 26.32 -5.89 10.46
N GLU A 315 25.54 -5.19 9.66
CA GLU A 315 25.05 -3.84 9.99
C GLU A 315 24.22 -3.75 11.28
N PRO A 316 23.26 -4.67 11.59
CA PRO A 316 22.48 -4.57 12.82
C PRO A 316 23.32 -4.66 14.09
N TRP A 317 24.47 -5.34 14.06
CA TRP A 317 25.38 -5.48 15.20
C TRP A 317 26.47 -4.42 15.21
N ALA A 318 26.89 -3.92 14.05
CA ALA A 318 27.89 -2.86 13.94
C ALA A 318 27.43 -1.52 14.56
N LYS A 319 26.15 -1.27 14.61
CA LYS A 319 25.55 -0.08 15.24
C LYS A 319 25.35 -0.21 16.75
N SER A 320 25.58 -1.39 17.31
CA SER A 320 25.42 -1.60 18.75
C SER A 320 26.56 -0.92 19.52
N THR A 321 26.20 -0.19 20.56
CA THR A 321 27.16 0.42 21.50
C THR A 321 27.73 -0.57 22.51
N THR A 322 27.21 -1.80 22.56
CA THR A 322 27.63 -2.84 23.50
C THR A 322 28.75 -3.68 22.92
N LEU A 323 29.78 -3.96 23.74
CA LEU A 323 30.90 -4.86 23.39
C LEU A 323 30.47 -6.31 23.19
N TYR A 324 29.27 -6.68 23.62
CA TYR A 324 28.75 -8.04 23.58
C TYR A 324 28.80 -8.69 22.19
N TYR A 325 28.30 -8.00 21.16
CA TYR A 325 28.27 -8.55 19.79
C TYR A 325 29.68 -8.69 19.18
N ALA A 326 30.55 -7.71 19.45
CA ALA A 326 31.96 -7.77 19.01
C ALA A 326 32.70 -8.98 19.62
N GLN A 327 32.53 -9.21 20.94
CA GLN A 327 33.13 -10.35 21.65
C GLN A 327 32.51 -11.70 21.21
N THR A 328 31.21 -11.71 20.87
CA THR A 328 30.53 -12.88 20.31
C THR A 328 31.16 -13.27 18.97
N LEU A 329 31.30 -12.31 18.05
CA LEU A 329 31.92 -12.53 16.74
C LEU A 329 33.39 -12.93 16.85
N ALA A 330 34.15 -12.35 17.80
CA ALA A 330 35.54 -12.75 18.05
C ALA A 330 35.65 -14.19 18.56
N SER A 331 34.72 -14.64 19.38
CA SER A 331 34.68 -16.03 19.88
C SER A 331 34.37 -17.02 18.76
N ILE A 332 33.45 -16.69 17.82
CA ILE A 332 33.12 -17.48 16.65
C ILE A 332 34.32 -17.53 15.68
N ALA A 333 34.97 -16.38 15.42
CA ALA A 333 36.15 -16.31 14.57
C ALA A 333 37.28 -17.17 15.08
N LYS A 334 37.50 -17.19 16.42
CA LYS A 334 38.49 -18.06 17.07
C LYS A 334 38.13 -19.53 16.93
N HIS A 335 36.87 -19.89 17.11
CA HIS A 335 36.42 -21.30 17.05
C HIS A 335 36.57 -21.89 15.64
N TYR A 336 36.16 -21.16 14.61
CA TYR A 336 36.23 -21.60 13.22
C TYR A 336 37.48 -21.15 12.46
N SER A 337 38.45 -20.55 13.14
CA SER A 337 39.78 -20.17 12.63
C SER A 337 39.73 -19.27 11.37
N PHE A 338 38.92 -18.20 11.40
CA PHE A 338 38.91 -17.19 10.36
C PHE A 338 39.18 -15.77 10.94
N SER A 339 39.61 -14.82 10.07
CA SER A 339 39.88 -13.44 10.49
C SER A 339 38.65 -12.55 10.34
N LEU A 340 38.36 -11.73 11.35
CA LEU A 340 37.32 -10.68 11.28
C LEU A 340 37.66 -9.55 10.30
N ASP A 341 38.94 -9.38 9.95
CA ASP A 341 39.41 -8.37 8.99
C ASP A 341 39.30 -8.84 7.53
N GLU A 342 38.95 -10.12 7.32
CA GLU A 342 38.70 -10.64 6.00
C GLU A 342 37.40 -10.12 5.43
N LYS A 343 37.40 -9.67 4.14
CA LYS A 343 36.20 -9.15 3.47
C LYS A 343 35.14 -10.22 3.41
N TRP A 344 33.89 -9.85 3.76
CA TRP A 344 32.73 -10.77 3.77
C TRP A 344 32.67 -11.64 2.52
N LYS A 345 32.85 -11.04 1.33
CA LYS A 345 32.83 -11.77 0.05
C LYS A 345 33.80 -12.96 0.00
N LYS A 346 34.96 -12.87 0.66
CA LYS A 346 36.01 -13.90 0.63
C LYS A 346 35.77 -15.05 1.62
N LEU A 347 34.94 -14.83 2.66
CA LEU A 347 34.60 -15.86 3.63
C LEU A 347 33.92 -17.04 2.94
N SER A 348 34.20 -18.25 3.43
CA SER A 348 33.56 -19.49 2.92
C SER A 348 32.03 -19.46 3.15
N LYS A 349 31.28 -20.17 2.32
CA LYS A 349 29.82 -20.26 2.47
C LYS A 349 29.44 -20.80 3.84
N LYS A 350 30.15 -21.82 4.32
CA LYS A 350 29.92 -22.42 5.65
C LYS A 350 30.03 -21.38 6.77
N ILE A 351 31.08 -20.55 6.77
CA ILE A 351 31.25 -19.49 7.78
C ILE A 351 30.14 -18.46 7.70
N LYS A 352 29.74 -18.03 6.49
CA LYS A 352 28.62 -17.11 6.29
C LYS A 352 27.32 -17.68 6.83
N ASP A 353 27.03 -18.94 6.54
CA ASP A 353 25.81 -19.60 6.98
C ASP A 353 25.79 -19.74 8.52
N ILE A 354 26.91 -20.09 9.14
CA ILE A 354 27.02 -20.14 10.61
C ILE A 354 26.75 -18.76 11.23
N ILE A 355 27.37 -17.70 10.71
CA ILE A 355 27.18 -16.36 11.23
C ILE A 355 25.71 -15.89 11.08
N LEU A 356 25.10 -16.18 9.95
CA LEU A 356 23.73 -15.74 9.66
C LEU A 356 22.68 -16.59 10.36
N PHE A 357 22.77 -17.91 10.30
CA PHE A 357 21.71 -18.83 10.72
C PHE A 357 22.02 -19.59 12.02
N GLY A 358 23.29 -19.66 12.43
CA GLY A 358 23.69 -20.31 13.67
C GLY A 358 24.58 -21.53 13.50
N SER A 359 24.99 -22.11 14.64
CA SER A 359 25.88 -23.29 14.71
C SER A 359 25.14 -24.61 14.89
N ASP A 360 23.81 -24.62 14.68
CA ASP A 360 22.95 -25.79 14.94
C ASP A 360 23.18 -26.39 16.34
N GLU A 361 23.61 -27.65 16.43
CA GLU A 361 23.90 -28.34 17.70
C GLU A 361 25.34 -28.13 18.19
N GLU A 362 26.22 -27.47 17.41
CA GLU A 362 27.64 -27.29 17.77
C GLU A 362 27.81 -26.22 18.85
N GLU A 363 28.36 -26.58 20.00
CA GLU A 363 28.64 -25.70 21.11
C GLU A 363 29.92 -24.91 20.89
N ILE A 364 29.84 -23.60 21.01
CA ILE A 364 30.97 -22.66 20.90
C ILE A 364 31.26 -22.09 22.28
N LYS A 365 32.56 -21.98 22.63
CA LYS A 365 33.02 -21.31 23.86
C LYS A 365 33.08 -19.81 23.63
N PHE A 366 32.13 -19.07 24.22
CA PHE A 366 32.12 -17.62 24.21
C PHE A 366 32.85 -17.06 25.41
N ASN A 367 33.66 -16.04 25.15
CA ASN A 367 34.40 -15.34 26.20
C ASN A 367 33.93 -13.89 26.20
N TYR A 368 33.50 -13.41 27.38
CA TYR A 368 33.00 -12.05 27.55
C TYR A 368 33.85 -11.34 28.63
N ASP A 369 34.10 -10.06 28.41
CA ASP A 369 34.77 -9.14 29.31
C ASP A 369 33.95 -7.85 29.38
N ASP A 370 33.32 -7.56 30.49
CA ASP A 370 32.52 -6.34 30.70
C ASP A 370 33.32 -5.19 31.36
N GLY A 371 34.62 -5.40 31.54
CA GLY A 371 35.52 -4.46 32.18
C GLY A 371 35.63 -4.63 33.70
N TYR A 372 34.77 -5.44 34.32
CA TYR A 372 34.79 -5.79 35.74
C TYR A 372 35.06 -7.28 35.94
N GLU A 373 34.39 -8.15 35.18
CA GLU A 373 34.50 -9.60 35.28
C GLU A 373 34.70 -10.24 33.89
N LYS A 374 35.51 -11.35 33.86
CA LYS A 374 35.70 -12.19 32.71
C LYS A 374 34.98 -13.49 32.93
N TYR A 375 34.01 -13.80 32.08
CA TYR A 375 33.27 -15.05 32.17
C TYR A 375 33.22 -15.76 30.82
N SER A 376 33.10 -17.09 30.85
CA SER A 376 32.98 -17.86 29.63
C SER A 376 31.83 -18.87 29.73
N HIS A 377 31.07 -19.01 28.67
CA HIS A 377 30.00 -20.00 28.55
C HIS A 377 30.16 -20.81 27.28
N LYS A 378 29.85 -22.10 27.37
CA LYS A 378 29.66 -22.94 26.22
C LYS A 378 28.17 -22.98 25.87
N LYS A 379 27.81 -22.61 24.66
CA LYS A 379 26.45 -22.66 24.17
C LYS A 379 26.46 -22.73 22.64
N THR A 380 25.35 -23.13 22.07
CA THR A 380 25.11 -23.04 20.63
C THR A 380 24.94 -21.56 20.23
N PHE A 381 25.32 -21.23 19.03
CA PHE A 381 25.14 -19.90 18.46
C PHE A 381 23.85 -19.82 17.67
N GLU A 382 22.94 -18.94 18.03
CA GLU A 382 21.63 -18.82 17.38
C GLU A 382 21.67 -18.21 15.97
N GLY A 383 22.75 -17.52 15.59
CA GLY A 383 22.82 -16.75 14.33
C GLY A 383 22.23 -15.35 14.41
N VAL A 384 22.70 -14.48 13.50
CA VAL A 384 22.26 -13.07 13.49
C VAL A 384 20.79 -12.97 13.09
N ILE A 385 20.34 -13.76 12.12
CA ILE A 385 18.94 -13.71 11.61
C ILE A 385 17.98 -14.18 12.70
N ASN A 386 18.22 -15.35 13.28
CA ASN A 386 17.35 -15.90 14.33
C ASN A 386 17.33 -14.99 15.57
N ASN A 387 18.47 -14.35 15.90
CA ASN A 387 18.53 -13.34 16.97
C ASN A 387 17.63 -12.14 16.69
N LEU A 388 17.64 -11.61 15.45
CA LEU A 388 16.80 -10.48 15.09
C LEU A 388 15.31 -10.87 15.08
N GLU A 389 14.95 -12.05 14.55
CA GLU A 389 13.58 -12.56 14.54
C GLU A 389 13.03 -12.75 15.94
N ARG A 390 13.79 -13.42 16.82
CA ARG A 390 13.42 -13.58 18.23
C ARG A 390 13.22 -12.24 18.92
N ARG A 391 14.16 -11.30 18.76
CA ARG A 391 14.06 -9.95 19.35
C ARG A 391 12.90 -9.14 18.79
N PHE A 392 12.51 -9.34 17.55
CA PHE A 392 11.32 -8.70 16.97
C PHE A 392 10.05 -9.20 17.65
N LEU A 393 9.95 -10.50 17.92
CA LEU A 393 8.79 -11.13 18.58
C LEU A 393 8.72 -10.79 20.08
N GLU A 394 9.86 -10.80 20.79
CA GLU A 394 9.94 -10.62 22.25
C GLU A 394 9.95 -9.15 22.69
N SER A 395 10.13 -8.20 21.78
CA SER A 395 10.25 -6.79 22.16
C SER A 395 8.90 -6.13 22.41
N ASP A 396 8.73 -5.51 23.58
CA ASP A 396 7.59 -4.66 23.92
C ASP A 396 7.75 -3.21 23.40
N SER A 397 8.90 -2.86 22.84
CA SER A 397 9.21 -1.52 22.35
C SER A 397 8.99 -1.40 20.86
N ASP A 398 8.02 -0.58 20.45
CA ASP A 398 7.72 -0.32 19.03
C ASP A 398 8.94 0.24 18.29
N TRP A 399 9.73 1.10 18.91
CA TRP A 399 10.98 1.60 18.32
C TRP A 399 11.97 0.47 17.99
N LYS A 400 12.14 -0.51 18.90
CA LYS A 400 13.03 -1.65 18.65
C LYS A 400 12.51 -2.53 17.52
N ARG A 401 11.19 -2.79 17.48
CA ARG A 401 10.55 -3.51 16.37
C ARG A 401 10.76 -2.77 15.05
N GLU A 402 10.58 -1.46 15.03
CA GLU A 402 10.77 -0.63 13.84
C GLU A 402 12.21 -0.68 13.32
N VAL A 403 13.20 -0.64 14.21
CA VAL A 403 14.62 -0.78 13.83
C VAL A 403 14.91 -2.17 13.25
N ILE A 404 14.35 -3.23 13.81
CA ILE A 404 14.53 -4.59 13.29
C ILE A 404 13.80 -4.79 11.97
N ALA A 405 12.60 -4.21 11.81
CA ALA A 405 11.83 -4.26 10.58
C ALA A 405 12.58 -3.68 9.37
N GLU A 406 13.56 -2.77 9.60
CA GLU A 406 14.43 -2.28 8.53
C GLU A 406 15.29 -3.38 7.86
N TYR A 407 15.48 -4.52 8.52
CA TYR A 407 16.25 -5.68 8.03
C TYR A 407 15.35 -6.81 7.52
N GLN A 408 14.02 -6.60 7.49
CA GLN A 408 13.07 -7.57 6.98
C GLN A 408 12.70 -7.27 5.52
N SER A 409 12.48 -8.31 4.75
CA SER A 409 11.91 -8.26 3.41
C SER A 409 10.69 -9.16 3.31
N ASP A 410 9.77 -8.79 2.41
CA ASP A 410 8.59 -9.57 2.10
C ASP A 410 8.98 -10.74 1.19
N SER A 411 8.63 -11.95 1.58
CA SER A 411 8.70 -13.14 0.73
C SER A 411 7.32 -13.80 0.63
N ASP A 412 7.05 -14.44 -0.49
CA ASP A 412 5.82 -15.22 -0.61
C ASP A 412 5.78 -16.33 0.44
N CYS A 413 4.63 -16.51 1.08
CA CYS A 413 4.43 -17.59 2.05
C CYS A 413 4.63 -18.95 1.37
N GLU A 414 5.51 -19.79 1.89
CA GLU A 414 5.82 -21.11 1.33
C GLU A 414 4.59 -22.04 1.32
N GLY A 415 3.74 -21.96 2.33
CA GLY A 415 2.55 -22.82 2.44
C GLY A 415 1.47 -22.52 1.41
N CYS A 416 1.36 -21.27 0.93
CA CYS A 416 0.35 -20.90 -0.07
C CYS A 416 0.93 -20.29 -1.35
N ASN A 417 2.25 -20.16 -1.50
CA ASN A 417 2.92 -19.52 -2.63
C ASN A 417 2.30 -18.15 -2.99
N GLY A 418 2.04 -17.31 -1.98
CA GLY A 418 1.44 -15.99 -2.13
C GLY A 418 -0.08 -15.98 -2.41
N ASN A 419 -0.74 -17.13 -2.46
CA ASN A 419 -2.17 -17.23 -2.82
C ASN A 419 -3.13 -16.91 -1.67
N ARG A 420 -2.65 -16.73 -0.42
CA ARG A 420 -3.42 -16.35 0.79
C ARG A 420 -4.41 -17.40 1.30
N LEU A 421 -4.82 -18.34 0.48
CA LEU A 421 -5.87 -19.33 0.74
C LEU A 421 -5.31 -20.73 0.96
N LYS A 422 -6.11 -21.58 1.61
CA LYS A 422 -5.86 -23.02 1.73
C LYS A 422 -5.97 -23.72 0.37
N GLU A 423 -5.36 -24.89 0.25
CA GLU A 423 -5.37 -25.70 -0.96
C GLU A 423 -6.79 -26.10 -1.38
N GLU A 424 -7.68 -26.39 -0.43
CA GLU A 424 -9.07 -26.74 -0.67
C GLU A 424 -9.85 -25.64 -1.39
N ALA A 425 -9.54 -24.35 -1.10
CA ALA A 425 -10.13 -23.21 -1.81
C ALA A 425 -9.54 -23.06 -3.21
N LEU A 426 -8.23 -23.27 -3.37
CA LEU A 426 -7.53 -23.13 -4.64
C LEU A 426 -7.84 -24.26 -5.64
N CYS A 427 -8.31 -25.39 -5.13
CA CYS A 427 -8.73 -26.54 -5.94
C CYS A 427 -10.04 -26.30 -6.69
N VAL A 428 -10.85 -25.31 -6.26
CA VAL A 428 -12.10 -24.96 -6.93
C VAL A 428 -11.82 -24.01 -8.09
N LYS A 429 -12.22 -24.38 -9.31
CA LYS A 429 -11.92 -23.64 -10.52
C LYS A 429 -13.17 -23.31 -11.32
N ILE A 430 -13.13 -22.19 -12.03
CA ILE A 430 -14.09 -21.81 -13.07
C ILE A 430 -13.27 -21.56 -14.33
N ASN A 431 -13.63 -22.22 -15.44
CA ASN A 431 -12.87 -22.12 -16.68
C ASN A 431 -11.36 -22.29 -16.47
N ASN A 432 -10.95 -23.35 -15.74
CA ASN A 432 -9.58 -23.75 -15.41
C ASN A 432 -8.78 -22.78 -14.51
N LEU A 433 -9.37 -21.68 -14.03
CA LEU A 433 -8.72 -20.74 -13.11
C LEU A 433 -9.34 -20.80 -11.71
N ASN A 434 -8.51 -20.75 -10.69
CA ASN A 434 -8.95 -20.58 -9.30
C ASN A 434 -9.13 -19.08 -8.98
N ILE A 435 -9.71 -18.78 -7.81
CA ILE A 435 -10.00 -17.41 -7.40
C ILE A 435 -8.72 -16.54 -7.30
N SER A 436 -7.60 -17.10 -6.86
CA SER A 436 -6.32 -16.38 -6.76
C SER A 436 -5.75 -16.05 -8.14
N ASP A 437 -5.84 -16.99 -9.11
CA ASP A 437 -5.39 -16.75 -10.49
C ASP A 437 -6.15 -15.59 -11.14
N VAL A 438 -7.45 -15.50 -10.85
CA VAL A 438 -8.28 -14.39 -11.35
C VAL A 438 -7.92 -13.08 -10.69
N THR A 439 -7.67 -13.06 -9.37
CA THR A 439 -7.28 -11.82 -8.68
C THR A 439 -5.91 -11.30 -9.09
N LYS A 440 -5.00 -12.16 -9.53
CA LYS A 440 -3.68 -11.79 -10.07
C LYS A 440 -3.73 -11.12 -11.44
N LYS A 441 -4.88 -11.21 -12.15
CA LYS A 441 -5.06 -10.51 -13.43
C LYS A 441 -5.19 -9.01 -13.22
N SER A 442 -4.75 -8.23 -14.22
CA SER A 442 -5.08 -6.80 -14.27
C SER A 442 -6.60 -6.60 -14.39
N ILE A 443 -7.10 -5.45 -13.94
CA ILE A 443 -8.53 -5.10 -14.02
C ILE A 443 -9.05 -5.28 -15.46
N LEU A 444 -8.27 -4.84 -16.46
CA LEU A 444 -8.61 -5.02 -17.86
C LEU A 444 -8.78 -6.51 -18.25
N ASN A 445 -7.78 -7.32 -17.91
CA ASN A 445 -7.78 -8.75 -18.24
C ASN A 445 -8.83 -9.52 -17.42
N ALA A 446 -9.10 -9.08 -16.18
CA ALA A 446 -10.18 -9.65 -15.37
C ALA A 446 -11.55 -9.34 -15.98
N ALA A 447 -11.80 -8.08 -16.39
CA ALA A 447 -13.05 -7.69 -17.05
C ALA A 447 -13.30 -8.48 -18.32
N GLN A 448 -12.24 -8.68 -19.14
CA GLN A 448 -12.36 -9.52 -20.35
C GLN A 448 -12.69 -10.97 -19.97
N TRP A 449 -12.02 -11.54 -18.97
CA TRP A 449 -12.27 -12.92 -18.54
C TRP A 449 -13.69 -13.11 -18.01
N PHE A 450 -14.21 -12.20 -17.16
CA PHE A 450 -15.58 -12.28 -16.66
C PHE A 450 -16.63 -12.16 -17.79
N LYS A 451 -16.38 -11.30 -18.78
CA LYS A 451 -17.24 -11.17 -19.94
C LYS A 451 -17.24 -12.45 -20.79
N GLU A 452 -16.09 -13.10 -20.96
CA GLU A 452 -15.98 -14.39 -21.66
C GLU A 452 -16.72 -15.52 -20.93
N LEU A 453 -16.83 -15.46 -19.60
CA LEU A 453 -17.55 -16.48 -18.83
C LEU A 453 -19.03 -16.57 -19.19
N GLU A 454 -19.67 -15.47 -19.61
CA GLU A 454 -21.06 -15.46 -20.03
C GLU A 454 -21.33 -16.45 -21.16
N VAL A 455 -20.34 -16.70 -22.02
CA VAL A 455 -20.42 -17.62 -23.16
C VAL A 455 -19.88 -19.02 -22.82
N LYS A 456 -18.92 -19.12 -21.88
CA LYS A 456 -18.21 -20.38 -21.57
C LYS A 456 -18.88 -21.23 -20.49
N LEU A 457 -19.76 -20.64 -19.68
CA LEU A 457 -20.52 -21.38 -18.66
C LEU A 457 -21.66 -22.19 -19.33
N ASP A 458 -21.95 -23.34 -18.73
CA ASP A 458 -23.15 -24.08 -19.14
C ASP A 458 -24.44 -23.32 -18.73
N LYS A 459 -25.59 -23.69 -19.35
CA LYS A 459 -26.88 -22.99 -19.12
C LYS A 459 -27.29 -22.95 -17.64
N LYS A 460 -26.96 -23.99 -16.87
CA LYS A 460 -27.31 -24.07 -15.44
C LYS A 460 -26.38 -23.17 -14.60
N GLN A 461 -25.07 -23.25 -14.85
CA GLN A 461 -24.09 -22.40 -14.20
C GLN A 461 -24.30 -20.92 -14.52
N PHE A 462 -24.61 -20.60 -15.79
CA PHE A 462 -24.88 -19.22 -16.19
C PHE A 462 -26.10 -18.63 -15.46
N LYS A 463 -27.21 -19.39 -15.39
CA LYS A 463 -28.40 -18.92 -14.66
C LYS A 463 -28.14 -18.65 -13.17
N ILE A 464 -27.21 -19.38 -12.55
CA ILE A 464 -26.79 -19.15 -11.17
C ILE A 464 -25.88 -17.92 -11.07
N ALA A 465 -25.01 -17.72 -12.06
CA ALA A 465 -23.95 -16.71 -12.05
C ALA A 465 -24.40 -15.34 -12.59
N GLU A 466 -25.50 -15.27 -13.35
CA GLU A 466 -25.94 -14.09 -14.14
C GLU A 466 -25.93 -12.79 -13.32
N HIS A 467 -26.63 -12.76 -12.19
CA HIS A 467 -26.68 -11.57 -11.34
C HIS A 467 -25.31 -11.23 -10.72
N ILE A 468 -24.52 -12.24 -10.35
CA ILE A 468 -23.19 -12.05 -9.77
C ILE A 468 -22.23 -11.49 -10.82
N LEU A 469 -22.25 -12.01 -12.03
CA LEU A 469 -21.43 -11.55 -13.15
C LEU A 469 -21.77 -10.11 -13.53
N LYS A 470 -23.06 -9.75 -13.54
CA LYS A 470 -23.49 -8.37 -13.77
C LYS A 470 -22.86 -7.41 -12.77
N GLU A 471 -22.96 -7.70 -11.47
CA GLU A 471 -22.39 -6.86 -10.39
C GLU A 471 -20.87 -6.74 -10.49
N ILE A 472 -20.18 -7.85 -10.79
CA ILE A 472 -18.71 -7.84 -10.99
C ILE A 472 -18.33 -6.98 -12.20
N ASN A 473 -19.02 -7.17 -13.34
CA ASN A 473 -18.72 -6.46 -14.57
C ASN A 473 -18.99 -4.96 -14.43
N GLU A 474 -20.05 -4.54 -13.74
CA GLU A 474 -20.32 -3.13 -13.44
C GLU A 474 -19.20 -2.49 -12.63
N ARG A 475 -18.77 -3.13 -11.54
CA ARG A 475 -17.65 -2.64 -10.69
C ARG A 475 -16.32 -2.57 -11.44
N LEU A 476 -16.01 -3.59 -12.24
CA LEU A 476 -14.81 -3.57 -13.09
C LEU A 476 -14.85 -2.44 -14.12
N ASN A 477 -16.01 -2.20 -14.73
CA ASN A 477 -16.20 -1.11 -15.69
C ASN A 477 -16.01 0.28 -15.01
N PHE A 478 -16.43 0.45 -13.76
CA PHE A 478 -16.15 1.69 -13.04
C PHE A 478 -14.65 1.91 -12.82
N LEU A 479 -13.92 0.86 -12.45
CA LEU A 479 -12.46 0.93 -12.31
C LEU A 479 -11.76 1.24 -13.64
N LEU A 480 -12.22 0.68 -14.75
CA LEU A 480 -11.72 0.99 -16.08
C LEU A 480 -12.00 2.46 -16.48
N ASN A 481 -13.18 2.95 -16.14
CA ASN A 481 -13.58 4.33 -16.44
C ASN A 481 -12.79 5.40 -15.67
N VAL A 482 -12.21 5.05 -14.51
CA VAL A 482 -11.30 5.94 -13.77
C VAL A 482 -9.82 5.72 -14.10
N GLY A 483 -9.50 4.94 -15.13
CA GLY A 483 -8.14 4.74 -15.64
C GLY A 483 -7.26 3.83 -14.78
N LEU A 484 -7.83 2.81 -14.11
CA LEU A 484 -7.11 1.86 -13.27
C LEU A 484 -6.96 0.47 -13.93
N ASP A 485 -6.98 0.41 -15.24
CA ASP A 485 -6.95 -0.81 -16.08
C ASP A 485 -5.71 -1.68 -15.84
N TYR A 486 -4.59 -1.07 -15.47
CA TYR A 486 -3.29 -1.73 -15.25
C TYR A 486 -3.12 -2.39 -13.88
N LEU A 487 -3.89 -1.99 -12.86
CA LEU A 487 -3.80 -2.57 -11.51
C LEU A 487 -4.30 -4.02 -11.49
N THR A 488 -3.71 -4.84 -10.62
CA THR A 488 -4.24 -6.19 -10.36
C THR A 488 -5.28 -6.15 -9.23
N LEU A 489 -6.26 -7.04 -9.28
CA LEU A 489 -7.27 -7.15 -8.24
C LEU A 489 -6.68 -7.57 -6.88
N SER A 490 -5.58 -8.33 -6.88
CA SER A 490 -4.83 -8.74 -5.68
C SER A 490 -3.93 -7.65 -5.11
N ARG A 491 -3.76 -6.50 -5.78
CA ARG A 491 -2.87 -5.42 -5.33
C ARG A 491 -3.26 -4.95 -3.94
N GLU A 492 -2.32 -4.92 -3.03
CA GLU A 492 -2.52 -4.47 -1.65
C GLU A 492 -2.77 -2.96 -1.57
N SER A 493 -3.75 -2.56 -0.76
CA SER A 493 -4.11 -1.14 -0.60
C SER A 493 -2.96 -0.29 -0.07
N GLY A 494 -2.10 -0.86 0.79
CA GLY A 494 -0.93 -0.17 1.35
C GLY A 494 0.17 0.13 0.33
N THR A 495 0.14 -0.51 -0.85
CA THR A 495 1.14 -0.32 -1.93
C THR A 495 0.65 0.62 -3.04
N LEU A 496 -0.58 1.13 -2.92
CA LEU A 496 -1.17 2.06 -3.89
C LEU A 496 -0.64 3.48 -3.67
N SER A 497 -0.49 4.22 -4.75
CA SER A 497 -0.30 5.67 -4.66
C SER A 497 -1.57 6.34 -4.12
N GLY A 498 -1.43 7.56 -3.55
CA GLY A 498 -2.58 8.30 -3.03
C GLY A 498 -3.68 8.50 -4.07
N GLY A 499 -3.32 8.85 -5.31
CA GLY A 499 -4.26 9.00 -6.41
C GLY A 499 -4.92 7.69 -6.85
N GLU A 500 -4.21 6.56 -6.87
CA GLU A 500 -4.79 5.25 -7.16
C GLU A 500 -5.84 4.86 -6.11
N ALA A 501 -5.50 5.00 -4.82
CA ALA A 501 -6.42 4.70 -3.72
C ALA A 501 -7.69 5.59 -3.76
N GLN A 502 -7.53 6.86 -4.07
CA GLN A 502 -8.63 7.81 -4.21
C GLN A 502 -9.56 7.43 -5.38
N ARG A 503 -9.00 7.07 -6.55
CA ARG A 503 -9.80 6.63 -7.70
C ARG A 503 -10.53 5.31 -7.47
N ILE A 504 -9.93 4.38 -6.73
CA ILE A 504 -10.63 3.14 -6.31
C ILE A 504 -11.84 3.48 -5.45
N ARG A 505 -11.72 4.40 -4.49
CA ARG A 505 -12.85 4.85 -3.67
C ARG A 505 -13.91 5.55 -4.52
N LEU A 506 -13.50 6.41 -5.44
CA LEU A 506 -14.42 7.07 -6.37
C LEU A 506 -15.20 6.04 -7.20
N ALA A 507 -14.52 5.06 -7.78
CA ALA A 507 -15.15 3.99 -8.56
C ALA A 507 -16.15 3.18 -7.70
N SER A 508 -15.80 2.87 -6.44
CA SER A 508 -16.69 2.17 -5.50
C SER A 508 -17.94 3.01 -5.18
N GLN A 509 -17.80 4.34 -5.00
CA GLN A 509 -18.94 5.23 -4.74
C GLN A 509 -19.86 5.40 -5.95
N ILE A 510 -19.32 5.49 -7.16
CA ILE A 510 -20.12 5.50 -8.39
C ILE A 510 -20.91 4.18 -8.50
N GLY A 511 -20.28 3.05 -8.17
CA GLY A 511 -20.90 1.73 -8.17
C GLY A 511 -22.02 1.56 -7.14
N SER A 512 -22.03 2.34 -6.06
CA SER A 512 -23.09 2.27 -5.05
C SER A 512 -24.43 2.84 -5.52
N GLY A 513 -24.45 3.63 -6.62
CA GLY A 513 -25.65 4.23 -7.20
C GLY A 513 -26.37 5.22 -6.28
N LEU A 514 -25.70 5.77 -5.25
CA LEU A 514 -26.29 6.73 -4.32
C LEU A 514 -26.68 8.02 -5.05
N THR A 515 -27.83 8.56 -4.69
CA THR A 515 -28.40 9.80 -5.25
C THR A 515 -28.69 10.81 -4.15
N GLY A 516 -28.64 12.11 -4.46
CA GLY A 516 -28.91 13.18 -3.50
C GLY A 516 -27.81 13.37 -2.44
N VAL A 517 -26.61 12.87 -2.68
CA VAL A 517 -25.44 12.95 -1.80
C VAL A 517 -24.55 14.11 -2.21
N LEU A 518 -23.84 14.68 -1.23
CA LEU A 518 -22.78 15.65 -1.43
C LEU A 518 -21.42 14.93 -1.41
N TYR A 519 -20.73 14.87 -2.54
CA TYR A 519 -19.37 14.36 -2.62
C TYR A 519 -18.36 15.48 -2.54
N VAL A 520 -17.34 15.34 -1.69
CA VAL A 520 -16.23 16.29 -1.55
C VAL A 520 -14.94 15.56 -1.84
N LEU A 521 -14.21 15.98 -2.89
CA LEU A 521 -12.98 15.34 -3.35
C LEU A 521 -11.79 16.30 -3.23
N ASP A 522 -10.62 15.76 -2.84
CA ASP A 522 -9.38 16.51 -2.70
C ASP A 522 -8.42 16.14 -3.84
N GLU A 523 -8.24 17.05 -4.78
CA GLU A 523 -7.28 16.95 -5.90
C GLU A 523 -7.26 15.57 -6.61
N PRO A 524 -8.39 15.08 -7.13
CA PRO A 524 -8.47 13.73 -7.70
C PRO A 524 -7.66 13.54 -8.99
N SER A 525 -7.20 14.62 -9.65
CA SER A 525 -6.35 14.59 -10.85
C SER A 525 -4.86 14.27 -10.57
N ILE A 526 -4.47 14.17 -9.28
CA ILE A 526 -3.07 13.96 -8.89
C ILE A 526 -2.49 12.68 -9.51
N GLY A 527 -1.26 12.81 -10.07
CA GLY A 527 -0.51 11.69 -10.66
C GLY A 527 -1.13 11.15 -11.94
N LEU A 528 -2.07 11.88 -12.55
CA LEU A 528 -2.67 11.52 -13.83
C LEU A 528 -1.98 12.15 -15.02
N HIS A 529 -1.75 11.34 -16.04
CA HIS A 529 -1.47 11.86 -17.37
C HIS A 529 -2.77 12.48 -17.95
N GLN A 530 -2.67 13.48 -18.82
CA GLN A 530 -3.81 14.20 -19.40
C GLN A 530 -4.83 13.23 -20.05
N LYS A 531 -4.37 12.19 -20.72
CA LYS A 531 -5.22 11.12 -21.27
C LYS A 531 -6.13 10.49 -20.21
N ASP A 532 -5.63 10.26 -18.99
CA ASP A 532 -6.38 9.62 -17.92
C ASP A 532 -7.26 10.62 -17.17
N ASN A 533 -6.88 11.93 -17.16
CA ASN A 533 -7.65 13.01 -16.58
C ASN A 533 -9.01 13.17 -17.26
N VAL A 534 -9.09 13.04 -18.59
CA VAL A 534 -10.35 13.05 -19.34
C VAL A 534 -11.31 11.97 -18.84
N LYS A 535 -10.81 10.76 -18.54
CA LYS A 535 -11.64 9.66 -18.00
C LYS A 535 -12.18 10.01 -16.62
N LEU A 536 -11.34 10.60 -15.75
CA LEU A 536 -11.73 11.04 -14.41
C LEU A 536 -12.83 12.11 -14.48
N ILE A 537 -12.67 13.14 -15.30
CA ILE A 537 -13.67 14.21 -15.48
C ILE A 537 -15.02 13.61 -15.92
N ASN A 538 -15.00 12.66 -16.85
CA ASN A 538 -16.22 11.99 -17.29
C ASN A 538 -16.86 11.16 -16.16
N ALA A 539 -16.07 10.54 -15.29
CA ALA A 539 -16.58 9.82 -14.13
C ALA A 539 -17.24 10.77 -13.09
N LEU A 540 -16.64 11.94 -12.85
CA LEU A 540 -17.21 12.99 -11.97
C LEU A 540 -18.51 13.55 -12.54
N LYS A 541 -18.57 13.79 -13.84
CA LYS A 541 -19.81 14.21 -14.52
C LYS A 541 -20.91 13.17 -14.42
N LYS A 542 -20.59 11.87 -14.57
CA LYS A 542 -21.55 10.79 -14.34
C LYS A 542 -22.08 10.78 -12.90
N LEU A 543 -21.20 10.98 -11.92
CA LEU A 543 -21.60 11.06 -10.51
C LEU A 543 -22.57 12.23 -10.26
N ARG A 544 -22.34 13.40 -10.86
CA ARG A 544 -23.26 14.53 -10.88
C ARG A 544 -24.59 14.16 -11.54
N ASP A 545 -24.55 13.54 -12.73
CA ASP A 545 -25.74 13.22 -13.54
C ASP A 545 -26.67 12.19 -12.86
N LEU A 546 -26.16 11.45 -11.85
CA LEU A 546 -26.98 10.65 -10.94
C LEU A 546 -27.78 11.48 -9.93
N GLY A 547 -27.73 12.82 -9.97
CA GLY A 547 -28.44 13.73 -9.05
C GLY A 547 -27.65 13.98 -7.77
N ASN A 548 -26.33 14.02 -7.85
CA ASN A 548 -25.44 14.33 -6.73
C ASN A 548 -24.79 15.70 -6.90
N THR A 549 -24.47 16.34 -5.78
CA THR A 549 -23.61 17.53 -5.78
C THR A 549 -22.16 17.07 -5.63
N VAL A 550 -21.29 17.47 -6.55
CA VAL A 550 -19.87 17.08 -6.55
C VAL A 550 -19.02 18.33 -6.37
N ILE A 551 -18.38 18.45 -5.21
CA ILE A 551 -17.42 19.52 -4.90
C ILE A 551 -16.00 18.96 -5.01
N VAL A 552 -15.16 19.59 -5.81
CA VAL A 552 -13.77 19.17 -6.03
C VAL A 552 -12.83 20.33 -5.73
N VAL A 553 -11.85 20.11 -4.86
CA VAL A 553 -10.71 21.02 -4.69
C VAL A 553 -9.71 20.70 -5.79
N GLU A 554 -9.43 21.63 -6.71
CA GLU A 554 -8.59 21.35 -7.86
C GLU A 554 -7.79 22.53 -8.38
N HIS A 555 -6.67 22.18 -9.06
CA HIS A 555 -5.77 23.13 -9.72
C HIS A 555 -5.60 22.85 -11.22
N ASP A 556 -6.06 21.68 -11.67
CA ASP A 556 -5.95 21.26 -13.07
C ASP A 556 -6.85 22.10 -13.99
N THR A 557 -6.28 22.61 -15.07
CA THR A 557 -6.97 23.51 -16.01
C THR A 557 -8.18 22.85 -16.68
N GLU A 558 -8.06 21.60 -17.16
CA GLU A 558 -9.14 20.88 -17.83
C GLU A 558 -10.30 20.59 -16.88
N THR A 559 -9.99 20.28 -15.62
CA THR A 559 -10.99 20.05 -14.58
C THR A 559 -11.76 21.34 -14.25
N ILE A 560 -11.03 22.47 -14.10
CA ILE A 560 -11.63 23.80 -13.86
C ILE A 560 -12.52 24.21 -15.04
N GLU A 561 -12.07 24.02 -16.26
CA GLU A 561 -12.83 24.35 -17.49
C GLU A 561 -14.12 23.51 -17.62
N SER A 562 -14.07 22.27 -17.13
CA SER A 562 -15.18 21.32 -17.20
C SER A 562 -16.24 21.52 -16.10
N ALA A 563 -16.00 22.39 -15.13
CA ALA A 563 -16.90 22.64 -14.00
C ALA A 563 -18.14 23.45 -14.39
N ASP A 564 -19.28 23.12 -13.78
CA ASP A 564 -20.52 23.89 -13.92
C ASP A 564 -20.45 25.19 -13.10
N HIS A 565 -19.77 25.18 -11.96
CA HIS A 565 -19.57 26.31 -11.08
C HIS A 565 -18.18 26.30 -10.46
N ILE A 566 -17.54 27.47 -10.35
CA ILE A 566 -16.18 27.61 -9.82
C ILE A 566 -16.19 28.62 -8.68
N ILE A 567 -15.43 28.32 -7.62
CA ILE A 567 -15.19 29.22 -6.49
C ILE A 567 -13.68 29.39 -6.36
N ASP A 568 -13.19 30.61 -6.59
CA ASP A 568 -11.76 30.95 -6.50
C ASP A 568 -11.45 31.65 -5.18
N LEU A 569 -10.56 31.04 -4.38
CA LEU A 569 -10.15 31.52 -3.06
C LEU A 569 -8.77 32.20 -3.11
N GLY A 570 -8.64 33.32 -2.42
CA GLY A 570 -7.38 34.08 -2.38
C GLY A 570 -7.48 35.28 -1.45
N PRO A 571 -6.78 36.42 -1.78
CA PRO A 571 -5.90 36.60 -2.96
C PRO A 571 -4.55 35.90 -2.88
N GLU A 572 -4.06 35.59 -1.67
CA GLU A 572 -2.79 34.98 -1.38
C GLU A 572 -2.96 33.76 -0.45
N ALA A 573 -1.87 33.27 0.14
CA ALA A 573 -1.86 32.15 1.08
C ALA A 573 -1.89 32.61 2.54
N GLY A 574 -2.28 31.71 3.46
CA GLY A 574 -2.21 31.91 4.90
C GLY A 574 -3.05 33.11 5.38
N ALA A 575 -2.44 34.01 6.18
CA ALA A 575 -3.13 35.18 6.75
C ALA A 575 -3.66 36.16 5.70
N ASN A 576 -3.06 36.20 4.51
CA ASN A 576 -3.49 37.05 3.41
C ASN A 576 -4.53 36.40 2.48
N GLY A 577 -4.80 35.11 2.68
CA GLY A 577 -5.84 34.33 1.96
C GLY A 577 -7.19 34.35 2.67
N GLY A 578 -8.00 33.36 2.38
CA GLY A 578 -9.25 33.10 3.09
C GLY A 578 -10.45 33.91 2.66
N CYS A 579 -10.42 34.53 1.47
CA CYS A 579 -11.54 35.26 0.88
C CYS A 579 -11.97 34.63 -0.46
N VAL A 580 -13.27 34.76 -0.80
CA VAL A 580 -13.74 34.43 -2.15
C VAL A 580 -13.41 35.63 -3.06
N ILE A 581 -12.57 35.38 -4.08
CA ILE A 581 -12.14 36.38 -5.04
C ILE A 581 -13.08 36.42 -6.24
N ALA A 582 -13.51 35.25 -6.70
CA ALA A 582 -14.44 35.14 -7.80
C ALA A 582 -15.29 33.86 -7.64
N GLN A 583 -16.52 33.91 -8.12
CA GLN A 583 -17.38 32.73 -8.21
C GLN A 583 -18.29 32.85 -9.46
N GLY A 584 -18.68 31.73 -10.02
CA GLY A 584 -19.54 31.63 -11.18
C GLY A 584 -19.11 30.61 -12.19
N THR A 585 -19.44 30.82 -13.45
CA THR A 585 -19.03 29.96 -14.55
C THR A 585 -17.56 30.18 -14.93
N TYR A 586 -16.99 29.29 -15.75
CA TYR A 586 -15.66 29.46 -16.31
C TYR A 586 -15.45 30.84 -16.94
N GLN A 587 -16.43 31.34 -17.70
CA GLN A 587 -16.37 32.65 -18.34
C GLN A 587 -16.33 33.82 -17.35
N ASP A 588 -16.98 33.68 -16.19
CA ASP A 588 -16.97 34.69 -15.14
C ASP A 588 -15.61 34.81 -14.48
N ILE A 589 -14.93 33.66 -14.28
CA ILE A 589 -13.56 33.59 -13.75
C ILE A 589 -12.56 34.25 -14.73
N LEU A 590 -12.68 33.97 -16.03
CA LEU A 590 -11.80 34.56 -17.06
C LEU A 590 -11.90 36.10 -17.12
N LYS A 591 -13.10 36.67 -16.87
CA LYS A 591 -13.33 38.11 -16.88
C LYS A 591 -12.80 38.81 -15.63
N ASN A 592 -12.62 38.08 -14.54
CA ASN A 592 -12.17 38.63 -13.27
C ASN A 592 -10.71 39.05 -13.31
N LYS A 593 -10.42 40.32 -13.14
CA LYS A 593 -9.04 40.86 -13.19
C LYS A 593 -8.22 40.59 -11.93
N THR A 594 -8.86 40.38 -10.78
CA THR A 594 -8.22 40.20 -9.49
C THR A 594 -7.89 38.73 -9.23
N SER A 595 -8.60 37.78 -9.89
CA SER A 595 -8.34 36.34 -9.80
C SER A 595 -7.00 35.97 -10.45
N ILE A 596 -6.06 35.45 -9.66
CA ILE A 596 -4.79 34.92 -10.18
C ILE A 596 -5.07 33.69 -11.05
N THR A 597 -5.97 32.80 -10.61
CA THR A 597 -6.43 31.65 -11.39
C THR A 597 -6.96 32.11 -12.75
N GLY A 598 -7.85 33.13 -12.78
CA GLY A 598 -8.39 33.69 -14.01
C GLY A 598 -7.34 34.32 -14.93
N GLN A 599 -6.28 34.91 -14.38
CA GLN A 599 -5.16 35.44 -15.16
C GLN A 599 -4.35 34.33 -15.86
N TYR A 600 -4.14 33.16 -15.23
CA TYR A 600 -3.50 32.00 -15.85
C TYR A 600 -4.40 31.34 -16.88
N LEU A 601 -5.69 31.09 -16.54
CA LEU A 601 -6.66 30.50 -17.46
C LEU A 601 -6.87 31.35 -18.72
N SER A 602 -6.82 32.71 -18.61
CA SER A 602 -6.91 33.63 -19.75
C SER A 602 -5.56 33.86 -20.47
N HIS A 603 -4.51 33.11 -20.15
CA HIS A 603 -3.15 33.26 -20.69
C HIS A 603 -2.51 34.64 -20.50
N LYS A 604 -3.05 35.49 -19.63
CA LYS A 604 -2.40 36.76 -19.26
C LYS A 604 -1.14 36.56 -18.44
N LYS A 605 -1.12 35.50 -17.65
CA LYS A 605 0.08 34.95 -16.99
C LYS A 605 0.33 33.54 -17.48
N PHE A 606 1.58 33.20 -17.68
CA PHE A 606 1.98 31.87 -18.12
C PHE A 606 3.39 31.54 -17.63
N ILE A 607 3.76 30.28 -17.70
CA ILE A 607 5.13 29.78 -17.46
C ILE A 607 5.87 29.83 -18.79
N GLU A 608 6.96 30.57 -18.81
CA GLU A 608 7.74 30.79 -20.03
C GLU A 608 8.49 29.54 -20.46
N ILE A 609 8.61 29.32 -21.77
CA ILE A 609 9.42 28.26 -22.36
C ILE A 609 10.85 28.77 -22.49
N PRO A 610 11.88 28.03 -22.00
CA PRO A 610 13.26 28.46 -22.14
C PRO A 610 13.64 28.66 -23.59
N ARG A 611 14.32 29.78 -23.89
CA ARG A 611 14.75 30.12 -25.25
C ARG A 611 15.81 29.14 -25.78
N LYS A 612 16.67 28.63 -24.89
CA LYS A 612 17.73 27.66 -25.20
C LYS A 612 17.67 26.51 -24.24
N ARG A 613 17.69 25.25 -24.76
CA ARG A 613 17.82 24.04 -23.96
C ARG A 613 19.29 23.83 -23.60
N ARG A 614 19.50 23.37 -22.34
CA ARG A 614 20.83 22.99 -21.88
C ARG A 614 21.12 21.59 -22.41
N LEU A 615 22.14 21.47 -23.24
CA LEU A 615 22.62 20.18 -23.71
C LEU A 615 23.69 19.67 -22.75
N ALA A 616 23.82 18.34 -22.65
CA ALA A 616 24.89 17.72 -21.89
C ALA A 616 26.25 18.30 -22.36
N LYS A 617 26.93 19.01 -21.46
CA LYS A 617 28.29 19.49 -21.77
C LYS A 617 29.22 18.28 -22.00
N ASN A 618 29.79 18.18 -23.18
CA ASN A 618 30.76 17.14 -23.56
C ASN A 618 30.26 15.70 -23.52
N GLY A 619 28.97 15.43 -23.82
CA GLY A 619 28.43 14.08 -23.92
C GLY A 619 28.41 13.28 -22.59
N ARG A 620 28.32 13.96 -21.45
CA ARG A 620 28.28 13.30 -20.14
C ARG A 620 26.87 12.80 -19.83
N PHE A 621 26.73 11.49 -19.67
CA PHE A 621 25.49 10.82 -19.36
C PHE A 621 25.66 9.86 -18.19
N VAL A 622 24.57 9.66 -17.44
CA VAL A 622 24.36 8.47 -16.62
C VAL A 622 23.48 7.53 -17.40
N GLU A 623 23.92 6.27 -17.50
CA GLU A 623 23.20 5.25 -18.25
C GLU A 623 22.84 4.07 -17.34
N ILE A 624 21.64 3.52 -17.51
CA ILE A 624 21.26 2.20 -17.04
C ILE A 624 20.86 1.36 -18.24
N ASN A 625 21.38 0.14 -18.32
CA ASN A 625 21.11 -0.77 -19.41
C ASN A 625 20.39 -2.02 -18.91
N GLY A 626 19.37 -2.44 -19.65
CA GLY A 626 18.68 -3.68 -19.43
C GLY A 626 17.83 -3.71 -18.17
N ALA A 627 17.20 -2.61 -17.79
CA ALA A 627 16.27 -2.57 -16.67
C ALA A 627 15.03 -3.45 -16.95
N SER A 628 14.75 -4.41 -16.05
CA SER A 628 13.71 -5.44 -16.24
C SER A 628 12.88 -5.70 -14.98
N GLY A 629 12.85 -4.74 -14.05
CA GLY A 629 12.01 -4.83 -12.84
C GLY A 629 10.55 -4.57 -13.12
N ASN A 630 9.65 -5.26 -12.42
CA ASN A 630 8.20 -5.15 -12.54
C ASN A 630 7.73 -5.28 -14.01
N ASN A 631 7.17 -4.22 -14.59
CA ASN A 631 6.70 -4.21 -15.98
C ASN A 631 7.73 -3.72 -17.00
N LEU A 632 8.98 -3.44 -16.60
CA LEU A 632 10.02 -2.95 -17.53
C LEU A 632 10.51 -4.04 -18.49
N ASN A 633 10.60 -3.71 -19.78
CA ASN A 633 10.96 -4.62 -20.86
C ASN A 633 12.40 -4.42 -21.32
N ASN A 634 13.41 -4.75 -20.48
CA ASN A 634 14.84 -4.64 -20.81
C ASN A 634 15.24 -3.22 -21.30
N VAL A 635 14.81 -2.21 -20.56
CA VAL A 635 14.90 -0.80 -20.93
C VAL A 635 16.31 -0.25 -20.76
N ASN A 636 16.76 0.55 -21.72
CA ASN A 636 18.02 1.33 -21.63
C ASN A 636 17.66 2.81 -21.43
N LEU A 637 18.18 3.40 -20.37
CA LEU A 637 17.93 4.80 -19.99
C LEU A 637 19.21 5.61 -20.08
N LYS A 638 19.14 6.82 -20.66
CA LYS A 638 20.24 7.81 -20.70
C LYS A 638 19.76 9.13 -20.11
N ILE A 639 20.46 9.62 -19.10
CA ILE A 639 20.19 10.91 -18.48
C ILE A 639 21.37 11.86 -18.71
N PRO A 640 21.17 12.99 -19.43
CA PRO A 640 22.21 13.98 -19.62
C PRO A 640 22.53 14.72 -18.32
N LEU A 641 23.81 14.83 -17.97
CA LEU A 641 24.23 15.51 -16.74
C LEU A 641 24.22 17.03 -16.91
N GLY A 642 23.92 17.76 -15.84
CA GLY A 642 23.82 19.22 -15.85
C GLY A 642 22.59 19.73 -16.59
N SER A 643 21.55 18.96 -16.70
CA SER A 643 20.26 19.27 -17.34
C SER A 643 19.07 19.09 -16.45
N PHE A 644 17.95 19.66 -16.85
CA PHE A 644 16.63 19.43 -16.30
C PHE A 644 15.91 18.38 -17.15
N THR A 645 15.82 17.15 -16.65
CA THR A 645 15.22 16.01 -17.35
C THR A 645 13.86 15.69 -16.77
N CYS A 646 12.81 15.64 -17.60
CA CYS A 646 11.48 15.14 -17.22
C CYS A 646 11.29 13.70 -17.71
N VAL A 647 10.82 12.83 -16.79
CA VAL A 647 10.39 11.47 -17.11
C VAL A 647 8.86 11.46 -17.12
N THR A 648 8.29 11.22 -18.29
CA THR A 648 6.87 11.37 -18.58
C THR A 648 6.24 10.04 -19.00
N GLY A 649 4.93 10.05 -19.27
CA GLY A 649 4.19 8.89 -19.76
C GLY A 649 2.95 8.59 -18.94
N VAL A 650 2.07 7.73 -19.46
CA VAL A 650 0.79 7.37 -18.82
C VAL A 650 0.97 6.74 -17.44
N SER A 651 -0.09 6.74 -16.63
CA SER A 651 -0.08 6.09 -15.31
C SER A 651 0.21 4.60 -15.45
N GLY A 652 1.05 4.04 -14.55
CA GLY A 652 1.47 2.63 -14.62
C GLY A 652 2.44 2.26 -15.74
N SER A 653 3.01 3.21 -16.51
CA SER A 653 3.98 2.93 -17.57
C SER A 653 5.37 2.47 -17.09
N GLY A 654 5.66 2.52 -15.77
CA GLY A 654 6.91 2.05 -15.18
C GLY A 654 7.90 3.16 -14.80
N LYS A 655 7.51 4.44 -14.81
CA LYS A 655 8.37 5.60 -14.47
C LYS A 655 9.06 5.46 -13.12
N SER A 656 8.28 5.26 -12.04
CA SER A 656 8.83 5.14 -10.68
C SER A 656 9.67 3.88 -10.51
N THR A 657 9.34 2.78 -11.23
CA THR A 657 10.15 1.55 -11.25
C THR A 657 11.52 1.81 -11.87
N LEU A 658 11.57 2.53 -13.01
CA LEU A 658 12.82 2.83 -13.71
C LEU A 658 13.68 3.83 -12.93
N ILE A 659 13.10 4.93 -12.45
CA ILE A 659 13.85 6.04 -11.84
C ILE A 659 14.12 5.81 -10.36
N LEU A 660 13.10 5.48 -9.56
CA LEU A 660 13.26 5.35 -8.11
C LEU A 660 13.76 3.95 -7.72
N GLN A 661 13.08 2.90 -8.19
CA GLN A 661 13.39 1.54 -7.74
C GLN A 661 14.64 0.95 -8.45
N THR A 662 15.00 1.42 -9.65
CA THR A 662 16.18 0.93 -10.37
C THR A 662 17.32 1.94 -10.35
N LEU A 663 17.19 3.10 -11.00
CA LEU A 663 18.27 4.10 -11.14
C LEU A 663 18.75 4.62 -9.77
N TYR A 664 17.83 5.17 -8.98
CA TYR A 664 18.16 5.76 -7.68
C TYR A 664 18.83 4.74 -6.75
N HIS A 665 18.24 3.55 -6.60
CA HIS A 665 18.81 2.53 -5.71
C HIS A 665 20.15 2.00 -6.20
N ALA A 666 20.35 1.80 -7.52
CA ALA A 666 21.61 1.37 -8.08
C ALA A 666 22.74 2.38 -7.85
N LEU A 667 22.48 3.66 -8.13
CA LEU A 667 23.46 4.72 -7.92
C LEU A 667 23.72 4.97 -6.43
N ASN A 668 22.65 4.94 -5.59
CA ASN A 668 22.79 5.16 -4.16
C ASN A 668 23.62 4.07 -3.47
N LEU A 669 23.48 2.79 -3.86
CA LEU A 669 24.34 1.70 -3.36
C LEU A 669 25.82 1.92 -3.69
N THR A 670 26.12 2.57 -4.82
CA THR A 670 27.49 2.83 -5.23
C THR A 670 28.09 4.06 -4.56
N LEU A 671 27.29 5.12 -4.42
CA LEU A 671 27.72 6.41 -3.87
C LEU A 671 27.64 6.48 -2.35
N ASN A 672 26.80 5.67 -1.73
CA ASN A 672 26.52 5.69 -0.30
C ASN A 672 26.66 4.29 0.30
N ASN A 673 27.75 4.06 1.01
CA ASN A 673 28.04 2.78 1.68
C ASN A 673 26.99 2.36 2.72
N LYS A 674 26.09 3.29 3.11
CA LYS A 674 24.99 3.03 4.07
C LYS A 674 23.66 2.78 3.37
N ALA A 675 23.62 2.73 2.04
CA ALA A 675 22.38 2.43 1.31
C ALA A 675 22.00 0.96 1.51
N ARG A 676 20.72 0.70 1.71
CA ARG A 676 20.19 -0.63 2.07
C ARG A 676 19.27 -1.22 1.00
N LYS A 677 18.55 -0.36 0.26
CA LYS A 677 17.55 -0.84 -0.69
C LYS A 677 18.22 -1.37 -1.94
N ILE A 678 17.92 -2.62 -2.28
CA ILE A 678 18.40 -3.29 -3.47
C ILE A 678 17.66 -2.77 -4.69
N PRO A 679 18.37 -2.40 -5.79
CA PRO A 679 17.72 -1.98 -7.04
C PRO A 679 16.95 -3.14 -7.67
N LYS A 680 15.89 -2.84 -8.42
CA LYS A 680 15.24 -3.81 -9.29
C LYS A 680 16.21 -4.28 -10.37
N ALA A 681 15.92 -5.43 -10.98
CA ALA A 681 16.82 -6.09 -11.93
C ALA A 681 17.23 -5.20 -13.12
N PHE A 682 18.52 -5.15 -13.40
CA PHE A 682 19.14 -4.47 -14.53
C PHE A 682 20.48 -5.15 -14.88
N LYS A 683 21.05 -4.88 -16.07
CA LYS A 683 22.32 -5.51 -16.49
C LYS A 683 23.55 -4.76 -15.97
N ASN A 684 23.67 -3.48 -16.29
CA ASN A 684 24.78 -2.61 -15.87
C ASN A 684 24.39 -1.14 -15.88
N TYR A 685 25.24 -0.31 -15.29
CA TYR A 685 25.16 1.16 -15.33
C TYR A 685 26.54 1.76 -15.68
N LYS A 686 26.53 3.01 -16.17
CA LYS A 686 27.76 3.80 -16.50
C LYS A 686 27.56 5.24 -16.04
N GLY A 687 28.69 5.97 -15.86
CA GLY A 687 28.70 7.40 -15.57
C GLY A 687 28.49 7.76 -14.11
N VAL A 688 28.51 6.80 -13.18
CA VAL A 688 28.33 7.05 -11.74
C VAL A 688 29.50 7.87 -11.17
N GLU A 689 30.69 7.72 -11.72
CA GLU A 689 31.91 8.44 -11.36
C GLU A 689 31.85 9.96 -11.64
N LEU A 690 30.87 10.38 -12.43
CA LEU A 690 30.62 11.78 -12.75
C LEU A 690 29.71 12.49 -11.70
N ILE A 691 29.18 11.73 -10.73
CA ILE A 691 28.27 12.21 -9.72
C ILE A 691 28.88 11.98 -8.33
N ASP A 692 28.81 12.98 -7.45
CA ASP A 692 29.28 12.88 -6.05
C ASP A 692 28.16 12.38 -5.14
N LYS A 693 26.90 12.73 -5.46
CA LYS A 693 25.76 12.51 -4.57
C LYS A 693 24.46 12.37 -5.35
N ILE A 694 23.60 11.51 -4.88
CA ILE A 694 22.21 11.37 -5.36
C ILE A 694 21.25 11.63 -4.21
N ILE A 695 20.19 12.41 -4.46
CA ILE A 695 19.19 12.81 -3.47
C ILE A 695 17.82 12.56 -4.03
N ASP A 696 17.03 11.78 -3.31
CA ASP A 696 15.60 11.57 -3.56
C ASP A 696 14.77 12.55 -2.72
N ILE A 697 13.87 13.27 -3.38
CA ILE A 697 12.95 14.22 -2.76
C ILE A 697 11.54 13.75 -3.06
N ASP A 698 11.04 12.85 -2.23
CA ASP A 698 9.72 12.24 -2.30
C ASP A 698 8.67 12.98 -1.45
N GLN A 699 7.41 12.57 -1.55
CA GLN A 699 6.28 13.13 -0.81
C GLN A 699 6.11 12.54 0.59
N SER A 700 7.01 11.67 1.06
CA SER A 700 6.94 11.08 2.38
C SER A 700 7.04 12.14 3.48
N PRO A 701 6.37 11.97 4.63
CA PRO A 701 6.43 12.93 5.74
C PRO A 701 7.86 13.22 6.19
N ILE A 702 8.13 14.46 6.62
CA ILE A 702 9.44 14.87 7.17
C ILE A 702 9.74 14.28 8.55
N GLY A 703 8.80 13.55 9.12
CA GLY A 703 8.89 12.82 10.39
C GLY A 703 7.56 12.16 10.71
N ARG A 704 7.62 11.11 11.54
CA ARG A 704 6.44 10.27 11.87
C ARG A 704 5.76 10.69 13.18
N THR A 705 6.40 11.56 13.95
CA THR A 705 5.90 11.99 15.26
C THR A 705 5.44 13.46 15.24
N PRO A 706 4.52 13.87 16.11
CA PRO A 706 4.10 15.25 16.26
C PRO A 706 5.25 16.22 16.63
N ARG A 707 6.38 15.71 17.14
CA ARG A 707 7.58 16.48 17.47
C ARG A 707 8.36 16.96 16.26
N SER A 708 8.24 16.26 15.13
CA SER A 708 8.88 16.67 13.88
C SER A 708 8.14 17.89 13.30
N ASN A 709 8.88 18.91 12.86
CA ASN A 709 8.33 20.13 12.28
C ASN A 709 9.31 20.78 11.28
N PRO A 710 8.89 21.78 10.48
CA PRO A 710 9.74 22.44 9.51
C PRO A 710 11.03 23.02 10.09
N ALA A 711 10.97 23.62 11.29
CA ALA A 711 12.15 24.21 11.95
C ALA A 711 13.19 23.17 12.35
N THR A 712 12.74 22.01 12.89
CA THR A 712 13.65 20.92 13.27
C THR A 712 14.28 20.28 12.04
N TYR A 713 13.49 20.05 11.00
CA TYR A 713 13.94 19.39 9.77
C TYR A 713 14.96 20.22 8.98
N THR A 714 14.72 21.52 8.82
CA THR A 714 15.64 22.44 8.11
C THR A 714 16.82 22.86 8.97
N GLY A 715 16.81 22.54 10.25
CA GLY A 715 17.84 22.95 11.20
C GLY A 715 17.74 24.43 11.65
N ALA A 716 16.59 25.08 11.45
CA ALA A 716 16.34 26.43 11.95
C ALA A 716 16.13 26.47 13.48
N PHE A 717 15.65 25.36 14.06
CA PHE A 717 15.31 25.29 15.50
C PHE A 717 16.56 25.38 16.41
N GLY A 718 17.71 24.86 15.97
CA GLY A 718 18.97 24.98 16.70
C GLY A 718 19.33 26.45 17.02
N PRO A 719 19.57 27.28 16.00
CA PRO A 719 19.81 28.70 16.17
C PRO A 719 18.74 29.47 16.95
N ILE A 720 17.43 29.07 16.83
CA ILE A 720 16.37 29.69 17.63
C ILE A 720 16.56 29.38 19.13
N ARG A 721 16.85 28.13 19.49
CA ARG A 721 17.11 27.75 20.88
C ARG A 721 18.35 28.45 21.43
N ASP A 722 19.41 28.53 20.66
CA ASP A 722 20.65 29.18 21.05
C ASP A 722 20.41 30.68 21.31
N TRP A 723 19.56 31.31 20.49
CA TRP A 723 19.17 32.70 20.67
C TRP A 723 18.40 32.92 22.00
N PHE A 724 17.38 32.10 22.28
CA PHE A 724 16.64 32.17 23.53
C PHE A 724 17.53 31.90 24.77
N THR A 725 18.51 31.01 24.63
CA THR A 725 19.50 30.72 25.68
C THR A 725 20.42 31.93 25.93
N ALA A 726 20.73 32.70 24.90
CA ALA A 726 21.62 33.87 24.99
C ALA A 726 20.95 35.10 25.63
N LEU A 727 19.64 35.11 25.80
CA LEU A 727 18.91 36.23 26.43
C LEU A 727 19.34 36.46 27.86
N PRO A 728 19.39 37.75 28.35
CA PRO A 728 19.83 38.08 29.69
C PRO A 728 19.09 37.28 30.79
N GLU A 729 17.77 37.17 30.69
CA GLU A 729 16.93 36.46 31.66
C GLU A 729 17.22 34.95 31.70
N SER A 730 17.47 34.32 30.55
CA SER A 730 17.87 32.93 30.45
C SER A 730 19.21 32.68 31.12
N LYS A 731 20.18 33.57 30.92
CA LYS A 731 21.49 33.51 31.55
C LYS A 731 21.41 33.68 33.08
N THR A 732 20.58 34.61 33.57
CA THR A 732 20.35 34.81 34.99
C THR A 732 19.76 33.56 35.66
N ARG A 733 18.86 32.88 34.98
CA ARG A 733 18.24 31.61 35.45
C ARG A 733 19.10 30.36 35.18
N GLY A 734 20.26 30.49 34.54
CA GLY A 734 21.17 29.37 34.25
C GLY A 734 20.62 28.41 33.21
N TYR A 735 19.71 28.84 32.33
CA TYR A 735 19.07 27.99 31.34
C TYR A 735 20.04 27.63 30.19
N LYS A 736 20.11 26.34 29.87
CA LYS A 736 20.91 25.78 28.76
C LYS A 736 20.02 25.56 27.52
N PRO A 737 20.58 25.36 26.32
CA PRO A 737 19.80 25.10 25.10
C PRO A 737 18.78 23.94 25.19
N GLY A 738 19.06 22.97 26.08
CA GLY A 738 18.13 21.86 26.35
C GLY A 738 16.81 22.32 26.97
N ARG A 739 16.80 23.44 27.75
CA ARG A 739 15.57 23.99 28.33
C ARG A 739 14.55 24.41 27.28
N PHE A 740 15.02 24.90 26.15
CA PHE A 740 14.22 25.35 25.02
C PHE A 740 13.93 24.24 23.99
N SER A 741 14.18 22.95 24.36
CA SER A 741 13.87 21.79 23.53
C SER A 741 12.65 21.07 24.07
N PHE A 742 11.63 20.91 23.22
CA PHE A 742 10.45 20.09 23.56
C PHE A 742 10.73 18.56 23.52
N ASN A 743 11.93 18.13 23.08
CA ASN A 743 12.33 16.71 23.04
C ASN A 743 13.05 16.25 24.32
N VAL A 744 13.46 17.18 25.18
CA VAL A 744 14.31 16.90 26.36
C VAL A 744 13.58 17.31 27.62
N LYS A 745 13.68 16.50 28.67
CA LYS A 745 13.14 16.83 29.99
C LYS A 745 13.74 18.14 30.54
N GLY A 746 12.94 18.88 31.31
CA GLY A 746 13.33 20.09 32.00
C GLY A 746 12.63 21.35 31.52
N GLY A 747 12.34 21.51 30.21
CA GLY A 747 11.61 22.67 29.71
C GLY A 747 10.31 22.35 28.97
N ARG A 748 10.11 21.07 28.66
CA ARG A 748 8.90 20.59 27.98
C ARG A 748 7.74 20.40 28.96
N CYS A 749 6.52 20.41 28.45
CA CYS A 749 5.36 19.91 29.20
C CYS A 749 5.50 18.41 29.42
N GLU A 750 5.45 17.93 30.65
CA GLU A 750 5.63 16.50 30.94
C GLU A 750 4.33 15.71 30.74
N ALA A 751 3.14 16.32 30.77
CA ALA A 751 1.88 15.64 30.48
C ALA A 751 1.77 15.13 29.04
N CYS A 752 2.21 15.92 28.05
CA CYS A 752 2.25 15.51 26.65
C CYS A 752 3.66 15.20 26.16
N GLU A 753 4.64 15.17 27.07
CA GLU A 753 6.06 14.95 26.77
C GLU A 753 6.62 15.84 25.64
N GLY A 754 6.03 17.02 25.42
CA GLY A 754 6.43 17.99 24.39
C GLY A 754 5.74 17.80 23.04
N ASP A 755 4.79 16.89 22.91
CA ASP A 755 4.02 16.69 21.68
C ASP A 755 3.00 17.81 21.43
N GLY A 756 2.51 18.44 22.52
CA GLY A 756 1.44 19.45 22.48
C GLY A 756 0.05 18.86 22.32
N VAL A 757 -0.03 17.56 22.02
CA VAL A 757 -1.26 16.78 21.86
C VAL A 757 -1.13 15.46 22.62
N ILE A 758 -2.26 14.88 23.02
CA ILE A 758 -2.35 13.53 23.57
C ILE A 758 -2.96 12.66 22.47
N THR A 759 -2.29 11.56 22.14
CA THR A 759 -2.73 10.62 21.13
C THR A 759 -3.54 9.51 21.79
N TYR A 760 -4.75 9.28 21.30
CA TYR A 760 -5.58 8.13 21.64
C TYR A 760 -5.55 7.14 20.48
N GLU A 761 -4.86 6.03 20.70
CA GLU A 761 -4.78 4.95 19.70
C GLU A 761 -6.12 4.22 19.62
N MET A 762 -6.69 4.17 18.43
CA MET A 762 -7.96 3.53 18.14
C MET A 762 -7.70 2.33 17.24
N HIS A 763 -7.61 1.12 17.81
CA HIS A 763 -7.21 -0.11 17.13
C HIS A 763 -7.89 -0.39 15.77
N PHE A 764 -9.09 0.12 15.52
CA PHE A 764 -9.86 -0.08 14.28
C PHE A 764 -10.23 1.22 13.56
N LEU A 765 -9.88 2.38 14.12
CA LEU A 765 -10.17 3.71 13.59
C LEU A 765 -8.88 4.53 13.53
N PRO A 766 -8.82 5.62 12.76
CA PRO A 766 -7.68 6.54 12.82
C PRO A 766 -7.46 7.07 14.22
N ASP A 767 -6.18 7.22 14.62
CA ASP A 767 -5.81 7.78 15.92
C ASP A 767 -6.37 9.19 16.10
N VAL A 768 -6.84 9.47 17.31
CA VAL A 768 -7.39 10.78 17.67
C VAL A 768 -6.35 11.59 18.41
N TYR A 769 -6.07 12.78 17.92
CA TYR A 769 -5.14 13.74 18.52
C TYR A 769 -5.91 14.84 19.23
N ILE A 770 -5.82 14.88 20.56
CA ILE A 770 -6.48 15.90 21.37
C ILE A 770 -5.43 16.86 21.92
N GLN A 771 -5.72 18.16 21.88
CA GLN A 771 -4.83 19.16 22.43
C GLN A 771 -4.59 18.92 23.93
N CYS A 772 -3.33 18.98 24.37
CA CYS A 772 -2.97 18.79 25.77
C CYS A 772 -3.59 19.86 26.66
N ASP A 773 -4.35 19.45 27.67
CA ASP A 773 -5.07 20.35 28.57
C ASP A 773 -4.13 21.19 29.44
N GLU A 774 -2.97 20.65 29.77
CA GLU A 774 -1.98 21.31 30.64
C GLU A 774 -1.23 22.43 29.92
N CYS A 775 -0.64 22.15 28.77
CA CYS A 775 0.11 23.14 28.02
C CYS A 775 -0.69 23.84 26.93
N LYS A 776 -1.95 23.46 26.69
CA LYS A 776 -2.83 24.01 25.62
C LYS A 776 -2.12 24.10 24.27
N GLY A 777 -1.35 23.05 23.93
CA GLY A 777 -0.65 22.96 22.65
C GLY A 777 0.70 23.69 22.59
N THR A 778 1.14 24.40 23.62
CA THR A 778 2.40 25.18 23.61
C THR A 778 3.65 24.30 23.70
N ARG A 779 3.53 23.05 24.14
CA ARG A 779 4.62 22.03 24.26
C ARG A 779 5.59 22.25 25.42
N TYR A 780 5.59 23.41 26.06
CA TYR A 780 6.52 23.80 27.09
C TYR A 780 5.84 23.99 28.47
N ASN A 781 6.63 23.91 29.50
CA ASN A 781 6.19 24.29 30.85
C ASN A 781 6.15 25.83 31.01
N ARG A 782 5.46 26.29 32.04
CA ARG A 782 5.19 27.70 32.28
C ARG A 782 6.48 28.53 32.42
N GLU A 783 7.48 28.03 33.15
CA GLU A 783 8.73 28.73 33.42
C GLU A 783 9.56 28.98 32.15
N THR A 784 9.53 28.03 31.20
CA THR A 784 10.17 28.22 29.88
C THR A 784 9.47 29.27 29.05
N LEU A 785 8.13 29.38 29.14
CA LEU A 785 7.34 30.35 28.41
C LEU A 785 7.46 31.79 28.94
N GLU A 786 7.95 31.98 30.18
CA GLU A 786 8.23 33.31 30.74
C GLU A 786 9.38 34.00 30.02
N ILE A 787 10.33 33.24 29.45
CA ILE A 787 11.41 33.81 28.65
C ILE A 787 10.89 34.36 27.33
N LYS A 788 11.02 35.68 27.14
CA LYS A 788 10.50 36.36 25.98
C LYS A 788 11.58 37.14 25.23
N PHE A 789 11.47 37.14 23.91
CA PHE A 789 12.20 38.03 23.02
C PHE A 789 11.19 38.88 22.25
N LYS A 790 11.29 40.21 22.28
CA LYS A 790 10.28 41.12 21.68
C LYS A 790 8.84 40.68 22.04
N ASP A 791 8.57 40.47 23.34
CA ASP A 791 7.28 40.04 23.91
C ASP A 791 6.74 38.67 23.44
N LYS A 792 7.52 37.86 22.75
CA LYS A 792 7.15 36.51 22.27
C LYS A 792 7.99 35.43 22.94
N SER A 793 7.33 34.41 23.44
CA SER A 793 7.95 33.17 23.93
C SER A 793 8.42 32.27 22.77
N ILE A 794 9.18 31.21 23.08
CA ILE A 794 9.59 30.23 22.08
C ILE A 794 8.38 29.49 21.46
N ALA A 795 7.29 29.29 22.20
CA ALA A 795 6.07 28.71 21.69
C ALA A 795 5.36 29.64 20.70
N ASP A 796 5.33 30.96 21.00
CA ASP A 796 4.79 31.95 20.06
C ASP A 796 5.58 31.96 18.75
N VAL A 797 6.91 31.87 18.83
CA VAL A 797 7.79 31.77 17.64
C VAL A 797 7.49 30.52 16.81
N LEU A 798 7.26 29.37 17.44
CA LEU A 798 6.88 28.15 16.73
C LEU A 798 5.49 28.25 16.09
N ASN A 799 4.61 29.07 16.63
CA ASN A 799 3.27 29.31 16.09
C ASN A 799 3.24 30.40 14.99
N MET A 800 4.30 31.18 14.82
CA MET A 800 4.42 32.15 13.72
C MET A 800 4.45 31.42 12.37
N SER A 801 3.92 32.05 11.33
CA SER A 801 4.22 31.65 9.95
C SER A 801 5.68 31.90 9.62
N VAL A 802 6.17 31.21 8.59
CA VAL A 802 7.56 31.42 8.11
C VAL A 802 7.77 32.89 7.67
N ASP A 803 6.76 33.50 7.08
CA ASP A 803 6.82 34.93 6.68
C ASP A 803 6.98 35.83 7.89
N GLU A 804 6.11 35.73 8.89
CA GLU A 804 6.22 36.47 10.15
C GLU A 804 7.55 36.24 10.85
N GLY A 805 8.03 34.95 10.83
CA GLY A 805 9.33 34.60 11.40
C GLY A 805 10.52 35.25 10.68
N CYS A 806 10.47 35.40 9.35
CA CYS A 806 11.47 36.12 8.57
C CYS A 806 11.57 37.60 8.98
N ASP A 807 10.43 38.26 9.20
CA ASP A 807 10.35 39.66 9.60
C ASP A 807 10.76 39.81 11.10
N TYR A 808 10.30 38.90 11.97
CA TYR A 808 10.62 38.91 13.39
C TYR A 808 12.13 38.78 13.67
N PHE A 809 12.81 37.90 12.91
CA PHE A 809 14.25 37.64 13.02
C PHE A 809 15.05 38.42 11.95
N GLU A 810 14.56 39.58 11.50
CA GLU A 810 15.20 40.37 10.43
C GLU A 810 16.69 40.60 10.65
N ASN A 811 17.09 40.94 11.89
CA ASN A 811 18.44 41.25 12.27
C ASN A 811 19.30 40.05 12.71
N ILE A 812 18.74 38.82 12.66
CA ILE A 812 19.42 37.60 13.06
C ILE A 812 19.68 36.72 11.84
N SER A 813 20.77 37.00 11.14
CA SER A 813 21.08 36.42 9.81
C SER A 813 21.07 34.90 9.79
N ASN A 814 21.53 34.22 10.85
CA ASN A 814 21.61 32.76 10.92
C ASN A 814 20.22 32.07 10.97
N ILE A 815 19.24 32.70 11.64
CA ILE A 815 17.85 32.20 11.68
C ILE A 815 17.13 32.61 10.38
N LYS A 816 17.22 33.90 10.00
CA LYS A 816 16.57 34.45 8.80
C LYS A 816 16.95 33.67 7.54
N SER A 817 18.25 33.35 7.35
CA SER A 817 18.70 32.62 6.16
C SER A 817 18.02 31.27 5.99
N LYS A 818 17.78 30.54 7.08
CA LYS A 818 17.10 29.24 7.05
C LYS A 818 15.61 29.37 6.82
N LEU A 819 14.94 30.36 7.40
CA LEU A 819 13.54 30.64 7.16
C LEU A 819 13.29 31.15 5.73
N LEU A 820 14.22 31.94 5.18
CA LEU A 820 14.16 32.39 3.78
C LEU A 820 14.19 31.22 2.78
N THR A 821 14.86 30.10 3.09
CA THR A 821 14.80 28.93 2.18
C THR A 821 13.42 28.32 2.12
N LEU A 822 12.69 28.30 3.23
CA LEU A 822 11.28 27.87 3.29
C LEU A 822 10.38 28.85 2.53
N LYS A 823 10.59 30.17 2.69
CA LYS A 823 9.84 31.18 1.96
C LYS A 823 10.05 31.08 0.45
N LYS A 824 11.31 30.87 0.01
CA LYS A 824 11.65 30.69 -1.42
C LYS A 824 10.92 29.54 -2.08
N VAL A 825 10.71 28.41 -1.38
CA VAL A 825 9.97 27.26 -1.91
C VAL A 825 8.44 27.45 -1.83
N GLY A 826 7.95 28.67 -1.53
CA GLY A 826 6.52 28.97 -1.47
C GLY A 826 5.83 28.50 -0.20
N LEU A 827 6.56 28.29 0.90
CA LEU A 827 6.04 27.85 2.19
C LEU A 827 6.02 28.97 3.24
N GLY A 828 5.86 30.23 2.81
CA GLY A 828 5.78 31.39 3.72
C GLY A 828 4.60 31.32 4.69
N TYR A 829 3.53 30.68 4.32
CA TYR A 829 2.28 30.59 5.06
C TYR A 829 2.27 29.52 6.17
N ILE A 830 3.11 28.46 6.09
CA ILE A 830 3.13 27.40 7.11
C ILE A 830 3.70 27.91 8.44
N LYS A 831 3.26 27.31 9.54
CA LYS A 831 3.82 27.63 10.86
C LYS A 831 5.22 27.00 11.00
N ILE A 832 6.15 27.74 11.62
CA ILE A 832 7.53 27.30 11.87
C ILE A 832 7.56 25.98 12.65
N GLY A 833 6.67 25.79 13.62
CA GLY A 833 6.51 24.60 14.45
C GLY A 833 5.36 23.66 14.04
N GLN A 834 4.83 23.78 12.82
CA GLN A 834 3.73 22.92 12.34
C GLN A 834 4.12 21.44 12.42
N GLN A 835 3.23 20.62 12.96
CA GLN A 835 3.50 19.18 13.11
C GLN A 835 3.63 18.49 11.74
N ALA A 836 4.62 17.60 11.60
CA ALA A 836 4.86 16.88 10.36
C ALA A 836 3.65 16.06 9.88
N THR A 837 2.85 15.55 10.81
CA THR A 837 1.64 14.76 10.56
C THR A 837 0.49 15.58 9.94
N THR A 838 0.51 16.91 10.06
CA THR A 838 -0.50 17.81 9.52
C THR A 838 -0.12 18.40 8.15
N LEU A 839 1.11 18.16 7.69
CA LEU A 839 1.59 18.65 6.40
C LEU A 839 1.06 17.79 5.25
N SER A 840 0.73 18.41 4.13
CA SER A 840 0.45 17.71 2.89
C SER A 840 1.75 17.10 2.31
N GLY A 841 1.61 16.08 1.43
CA GLY A 841 2.77 15.47 0.76
C GLY A 841 3.61 16.49 -0.01
N GLY A 842 2.97 17.42 -0.73
CA GLY A 842 3.67 18.50 -1.44
C GLY A 842 4.37 19.50 -0.53
N GLU A 843 3.80 19.84 0.64
CA GLU A 843 4.47 20.68 1.64
C GLU A 843 5.69 19.98 2.22
N ALA A 844 5.57 18.69 2.58
CA ALA A 844 6.70 17.89 3.07
C ALA A 844 7.84 17.84 2.04
N GLN A 845 7.53 17.63 0.78
CA GLN A 845 8.50 17.60 -0.32
C GLN A 845 9.21 18.96 -0.48
N ARG A 846 8.46 20.06 -0.44
CA ARG A 846 9.04 21.42 -0.51
C ARG A 846 9.93 21.76 0.70
N ILE A 847 9.60 21.26 1.90
CA ILE A 847 10.47 21.39 3.08
C ILE A 847 11.80 20.64 2.87
N LYS A 848 11.74 19.43 2.27
CA LYS A 848 12.94 18.66 1.90
C LYS A 848 13.80 19.45 0.90
N LEU A 849 13.17 20.05 -0.11
CA LEU A 849 13.81 20.90 -1.10
C LEU A 849 14.47 22.12 -0.45
N ALA A 850 13.77 22.80 0.49
CA ALA A 850 14.31 23.94 1.24
C ALA A 850 15.59 23.58 2.02
N LYS A 851 15.62 22.38 2.62
CA LYS A 851 16.81 21.87 3.31
C LYS A 851 18.00 21.70 2.35
N GLU A 852 17.77 21.19 1.16
CA GLU A 852 18.84 21.01 0.16
C GLU A 852 19.31 22.37 -0.38
N LEU A 853 18.43 23.35 -0.56
CA LEU A 853 18.78 24.74 -0.93
C LEU A 853 19.69 25.40 0.12
N SER A 854 19.60 25.02 1.38
CA SER A 854 20.44 25.58 2.45
C SER A 854 21.88 25.06 2.44
N LYS A 855 22.19 24.02 1.66
CA LYS A 855 23.52 23.39 1.57
C LYS A 855 24.34 23.98 0.44
N LYS A 856 25.68 23.95 0.58
CA LYS A 856 26.57 24.31 -0.52
C LYS A 856 26.49 23.26 -1.63
N SER A 857 26.26 23.70 -2.85
CA SER A 857 26.23 22.85 -4.03
C SER A 857 27.65 22.46 -4.46
N THR A 858 27.84 21.17 -4.81
CA THR A 858 29.09 20.65 -5.42
C THR A 858 29.08 20.78 -6.93
N GLY A 859 27.93 21.04 -7.56
CA GLY A 859 27.77 21.07 -9.01
C GLY A 859 27.76 19.68 -9.67
N ARG A 860 27.77 18.60 -8.89
CA ARG A 860 27.72 17.21 -9.35
C ARG A 860 26.67 16.37 -8.64
N THR A 861 25.71 17.00 -8.01
CA THR A 861 24.62 16.30 -7.33
C THR A 861 23.50 16.01 -8.32
N MET A 862 22.96 14.78 -8.28
CA MET A 862 21.74 14.39 -8.99
C MET A 862 20.57 14.44 -8.01
N TYR A 863 19.58 15.29 -8.29
CA TYR A 863 18.31 15.39 -7.58
C TYR A 863 17.24 14.62 -8.34
N ILE A 864 16.53 13.75 -7.66
CA ILE A 864 15.36 13.04 -8.20
C ILE A 864 14.14 13.53 -7.44
N LEU A 865 13.10 13.96 -8.17
CA LEU A 865 11.83 14.42 -7.61
C LEU A 865 10.68 13.62 -8.21
N ASP A 866 9.78 13.15 -7.35
CA ASP A 866 8.58 12.42 -7.76
C ASP A 866 7.38 13.36 -7.66
N GLU A 867 6.77 13.71 -8.79
CA GLU A 867 5.58 14.56 -8.94
C GLU A 867 5.60 15.82 -8.04
N PRO A 868 6.62 16.70 -8.16
CA PRO A 868 6.77 17.83 -7.25
C PRO A 868 5.74 18.95 -7.43
N THR A 869 4.87 18.88 -8.44
CA THR A 869 3.79 19.85 -8.65
C THR A 869 2.46 19.46 -8.01
N THR A 870 2.43 18.33 -7.31
CA THR A 870 1.23 17.86 -6.60
C THR A 870 0.69 18.93 -5.64
N GLY A 871 -0.60 19.26 -5.79
CA GLY A 871 -1.28 20.27 -4.94
C GLY A 871 -0.84 21.71 -5.16
N LEU A 872 -0.19 22.01 -6.29
CA LEU A 872 0.30 23.34 -6.60
C LEU A 872 -0.55 24.06 -7.66
N HIS A 873 -0.91 25.29 -7.36
CA HIS A 873 -1.43 26.21 -8.36
C HIS A 873 -0.31 26.61 -9.36
N GLN A 874 -0.66 26.94 -10.61
CA GLN A 874 0.32 27.34 -11.66
C GLN A 874 1.28 28.45 -11.22
N HIS A 875 0.82 29.37 -10.37
CA HIS A 875 1.67 30.41 -9.78
C HIS A 875 2.78 29.83 -8.89
N ASP A 876 2.47 28.82 -8.10
CA ASP A 876 3.44 28.16 -7.21
C ASP A 876 4.37 27.24 -8.00
N ILE A 877 3.87 26.62 -9.09
CA ILE A 877 4.68 25.84 -10.04
C ILE A 877 5.76 26.72 -10.66
N LYS A 878 5.44 27.96 -11.05
CA LYS A 878 6.44 28.90 -11.57
C LYS A 878 7.58 29.13 -10.59
N LYS A 879 7.28 29.38 -9.31
CA LYS A 879 8.31 29.54 -8.27
C LYS A 879 9.15 28.27 -8.06
N LEU A 880 8.51 27.10 -8.07
CA LEU A 880 9.22 25.84 -7.98
C LEU A 880 10.19 25.62 -9.15
N LEU A 881 9.76 25.91 -10.37
CA LEU A 881 10.61 25.81 -11.57
C LEU A 881 11.82 26.74 -11.52
N GLU A 882 11.67 27.98 -11.03
CA GLU A 882 12.79 28.90 -10.82
C GLU A 882 13.87 28.28 -9.93
N ILE A 883 13.47 27.57 -8.88
CA ILE A 883 14.38 26.88 -7.97
C ILE A 883 15.06 25.69 -8.65
N LEU A 884 14.29 24.82 -9.32
CA LEU A 884 14.83 23.67 -10.03
C LEU A 884 15.84 24.08 -11.12
N HIS A 885 15.51 25.11 -11.87
CA HIS A 885 16.42 25.69 -12.85
C HIS A 885 17.66 26.33 -12.21
N THR A 886 17.57 26.89 -11.00
CA THR A 886 18.72 27.37 -10.23
C THR A 886 19.65 26.22 -9.87
N PHE A 887 19.15 25.06 -9.41
CA PHE A 887 20.01 23.90 -9.17
C PHE A 887 20.77 23.46 -10.42
N VAL A 888 20.10 23.40 -11.56
CA VAL A 888 20.73 23.05 -12.83
C VAL A 888 21.82 24.10 -13.25
N SER A 889 21.53 25.38 -13.05
CA SER A 889 22.49 26.46 -13.35
C SER A 889 23.75 26.40 -12.50
N LEU A 890 23.67 25.82 -11.30
CA LEU A 890 24.81 25.51 -10.42
C LEU A 890 25.58 24.25 -10.84
N GLY A 891 25.23 23.61 -11.98
CA GLY A 891 25.92 22.46 -12.53
C GLY A 891 25.31 21.09 -12.13
N ASN A 892 24.30 21.06 -11.27
CA ASN A 892 23.66 19.83 -10.85
C ASN A 892 22.72 19.26 -11.91
N THR A 893 22.36 17.98 -11.77
CA THR A 893 21.37 17.31 -12.62
C THR A 893 20.05 17.20 -11.85
N VAL A 894 18.96 17.57 -12.48
CA VAL A 894 17.62 17.45 -11.90
C VAL A 894 16.79 16.52 -12.77
N VAL A 895 16.29 15.44 -12.19
CA VAL A 895 15.41 14.45 -12.82
C VAL A 895 14.06 14.51 -12.14
N VAL A 896 13.00 14.75 -12.90
CA VAL A 896 11.66 14.91 -12.36
C VAL A 896 10.72 13.91 -13.03
N ILE A 897 10.01 13.11 -12.27
CA ILE A 897 8.87 12.33 -12.77
C ILE A 897 7.67 13.27 -12.74
N GLU A 898 7.07 13.55 -13.90
CA GLU A 898 5.99 14.55 -13.99
C GLU A 898 4.95 14.29 -15.08
N HIS A 899 3.75 14.80 -14.80
CA HIS A 899 2.61 14.78 -15.71
C HIS A 899 2.15 16.18 -16.11
N ASN A 900 2.57 17.20 -15.37
CA ASN A 900 2.20 18.59 -15.61
C ASN A 900 2.89 19.15 -16.85
N LEU A 901 2.10 19.52 -17.88
CA LEU A 901 2.63 20.02 -19.16
C LEU A 901 3.42 21.33 -19.02
N ASP A 902 3.08 22.18 -18.05
CA ASP A 902 3.81 23.41 -17.78
C ASP A 902 5.25 23.16 -17.30
N VAL A 903 5.47 22.06 -16.56
CA VAL A 903 6.81 21.61 -16.19
C VAL A 903 7.52 20.97 -17.37
N ILE A 904 6.85 20.06 -18.06
CA ILE A 904 7.40 19.28 -19.17
C ILE A 904 7.89 20.21 -20.29
N LYS A 905 7.12 21.25 -20.64
CA LYS A 905 7.54 22.23 -21.68
C LYS A 905 8.82 22.99 -21.32
N THR A 906 9.19 23.07 -20.02
CA THR A 906 10.42 23.77 -19.58
C THR A 906 11.65 22.86 -19.50
N ALA A 907 11.49 21.53 -19.64
CA ALA A 907 12.55 20.55 -19.55
C ALA A 907 13.61 20.72 -20.67
N ASP A 908 14.88 20.45 -20.34
CA ASP A 908 15.96 20.38 -21.32
C ASP A 908 15.94 19.07 -22.11
N TYR A 909 15.46 17.98 -21.44
CA TYR A 909 15.37 16.62 -21.98
C TYR A 909 14.15 15.91 -21.45
N ILE A 910 13.50 15.11 -22.26
CA ILE A 910 12.33 14.31 -21.89
C ILE A 910 12.64 12.84 -22.16
N VAL A 911 12.20 11.98 -21.25
CA VAL A 911 12.12 10.52 -21.43
C VAL A 911 10.66 10.13 -21.27
N ASP A 912 10.02 9.73 -22.36
CA ASP A 912 8.59 9.37 -22.37
C ASP A 912 8.41 7.85 -22.36
N MET A 913 7.68 7.36 -21.35
CA MET A 913 7.45 5.94 -21.11
C MET A 913 6.03 5.51 -21.49
N GLY A 914 5.92 4.34 -22.10
CA GLY A 914 4.64 3.82 -22.53
C GLY A 914 4.72 2.49 -23.28
N PRO A 915 3.84 2.28 -24.27
CA PRO A 915 2.77 3.18 -24.74
C PRO A 915 1.57 3.29 -23.77
N GLU A 916 1.31 2.24 -22.96
CA GLU A 916 0.19 2.18 -21.99
C GLU A 916 0.71 1.81 -20.59
N GLY A 917 -0.21 1.60 -19.65
CA GLY A 917 0.12 1.12 -18.29
C GLY A 917 0.24 -0.41 -18.21
N GLY A 918 0.85 -0.90 -17.12
CA GLY A 918 0.96 -2.32 -16.81
C GLY A 918 1.77 -3.13 -17.83
N VAL A 919 1.26 -4.29 -18.22
CA VAL A 919 1.97 -5.23 -19.12
C VAL A 919 2.22 -4.63 -20.51
N LYS A 920 1.36 -3.73 -20.97
CA LYS A 920 1.51 -3.04 -22.27
C LYS A 920 2.45 -1.82 -22.21
N GLY A 921 2.91 -1.47 -21.02
CA GLY A 921 3.89 -0.40 -20.78
C GLY A 921 5.32 -0.90 -20.72
N GLY A 922 6.15 -0.20 -19.94
CA GLY A 922 7.49 -0.62 -19.60
C GLY A 922 8.55 -0.41 -20.68
N ASN A 923 8.29 0.45 -21.66
CA ASN A 923 9.24 0.81 -22.70
C ASN A 923 9.47 2.33 -22.72
N ILE A 924 10.65 2.78 -23.16
CA ILE A 924 10.87 4.17 -23.56
C ILE A 924 10.38 4.28 -24.99
N ILE A 925 9.37 5.12 -25.23
CA ILE A 925 8.77 5.35 -26.55
C ILE A 925 9.38 6.56 -27.25
N ALA A 926 9.86 7.51 -26.47
CA ALA A 926 10.48 8.71 -27.01
C ALA A 926 11.51 9.27 -26.01
N GLU A 927 12.61 9.77 -26.51
CA GLU A 927 13.62 10.51 -25.73
C GLU A 927 14.20 11.64 -26.56
N GLY A 928 14.48 12.78 -25.96
CA GLY A 928 15.01 13.94 -26.63
C GLY A 928 14.55 15.28 -26.08
N LYS A 929 14.68 16.34 -26.86
CA LYS A 929 14.17 17.67 -26.51
C LYS A 929 12.63 17.71 -26.63
N PRO A 930 11.95 18.57 -25.90
CA PRO A 930 10.49 18.74 -26.05
C PRO A 930 10.06 18.97 -27.50
N GLU A 931 10.83 19.76 -28.27
CA GLU A 931 10.55 20.08 -29.66
C GLU A 931 10.70 18.86 -30.60
N GLU A 932 11.47 17.85 -30.22
CA GLU A 932 11.66 16.60 -30.98
C GLU A 932 10.52 15.61 -30.67
N ILE A 933 10.11 15.54 -29.39
CA ILE A 933 9.07 14.61 -28.90
C ILE A 933 7.71 14.87 -29.54
N ILE A 934 7.32 16.14 -29.75
CA ILE A 934 6.01 16.50 -30.32
C ILE A 934 5.79 15.99 -31.76
N ASN A 935 6.87 15.58 -32.44
CA ASN A 935 6.84 15.07 -33.80
C ASN A 935 6.82 13.53 -33.85
N LEU A 936 7.00 12.82 -32.72
CA LEU A 936 7.03 11.38 -32.66
C LEU A 936 5.61 10.80 -32.53
N LYS A 937 5.26 9.92 -33.45
CA LYS A 937 3.96 9.21 -33.39
C LYS A 937 3.97 8.21 -32.22
N GLY A 938 2.86 8.17 -31.46
CA GLY A 938 2.67 7.23 -30.36
C GLY A 938 3.07 7.76 -28.97
N SER A 939 3.62 8.98 -28.87
CA SER A 939 3.83 9.68 -27.62
C SER A 939 2.58 10.51 -27.26
N TYR A 940 1.80 10.07 -26.29
CA TYR A 940 0.69 10.87 -25.78
C TYR A 940 1.16 12.18 -25.18
N THR A 941 2.27 12.16 -24.44
CA THR A 941 2.89 13.38 -23.91
C THR A 941 3.20 14.36 -25.04
N GLY A 942 3.76 13.87 -26.16
CA GLY A 942 4.04 14.70 -27.33
C GLY A 942 2.79 15.32 -27.96
N GLU A 943 1.70 14.56 -28.06
CA GLU A 943 0.43 15.02 -28.60
C GLU A 943 -0.14 16.18 -27.77
N PHE A 944 -0.20 16.04 -26.43
CA PHE A 944 -0.71 17.10 -25.54
C PHE A 944 0.25 18.29 -25.42
N LEU A 945 1.56 18.08 -25.56
CA LEU A 945 2.55 19.16 -25.50
C LEU A 945 2.58 20.02 -26.78
N LYS A 946 2.20 19.43 -27.91
CA LYS A 946 2.29 20.06 -29.24
C LYS A 946 1.59 21.41 -29.34
N PRO A 947 0.34 21.61 -28.90
CA PRO A 947 -0.33 22.91 -28.93
C PRO A 947 0.44 23.99 -28.17
N MET A 948 0.95 23.66 -26.98
CA MET A 948 1.64 24.61 -26.09
C MET A 948 3.00 25.08 -26.65
N LEU A 949 3.68 24.23 -27.43
CA LEU A 949 4.95 24.59 -28.04
C LEU A 949 4.75 25.33 -29.39
N LEU A 950 3.68 24.99 -30.15
CA LEU A 950 3.41 25.62 -31.45
C LEU A 950 2.87 27.06 -31.31
N GLU A 951 2.16 27.38 -30.24
CA GLU A 951 1.72 28.76 -29.95
C GLU A 951 2.88 29.74 -29.79
N LYS A 952 4.08 29.27 -29.42
CA LYS A 952 5.31 30.06 -29.34
C LYS A 952 5.77 30.58 -30.68
N PHE A 953 5.42 29.92 -31.78
CA PHE A 953 5.83 30.32 -33.15
C PHE A 953 4.86 31.28 -33.84
N LYS A 954 3.74 31.63 -33.15
CA LYS A 954 2.76 32.60 -33.65
C LYS A 954 2.88 33.99 -33.05
N ASN A 955 3.72 34.16 -32.03
CA ASN A 955 4.11 35.43 -31.39
C ASN A 955 5.62 35.61 -31.53
#